data_40f5952bb67c74bb4cab00f548d3287c
#
_entry.id   40f5952bb67c74bb4cab00f548d3287c
#
_cell.length_a   1.000
_cell.length_b   1.000
_cell.length_c   1.000
_cell.angle_alpha   90.00
_cell.angle_beta   90.00
_cell.angle_gamma   90.00
#
_symmetry.space_group_name_H-M   'P 1'
#
loop_
_entity.id
_entity.type
_entity.pdbx_description
1 polymer ?
#
loop_
_entity_poly.entity_id
_entity_poly.type
_entity_poly.pdbx_seq_one_letter_code
_entity_poly.pdbx_strand_id
1 'polypeptide(L)'
;RLDSLADALKGGKSDGAAIEPGKADHSAMMARILSDDEDEVMPPKGKPLTKDEIALLTTWINEGANWPEIQADHLTLTPLTDDLTFLRRVYIDTIGVPPSLEEIAAFQKNPDRKAVIDTLLTDARWADNWMGYWQDVLAENPNMLNPTLNNTGPFRWWLYESLQDNKPMDFFVTELLRMKGSERQGGPAGFAIASQNDVPMAAKGTIVSTAFLGVEMKCARCHDSPTHKWLQQDLFELAAMLGTKEIAVPKTSSVPMDKIHAGGRKPLIQVTLQPGTKVQPKWPFDEFADESAAKLAEDANDSRDVLAAMITAPQNERFAQVTANRIWARFMGRGIVEPVEDWEKGKPTHPELMKWLGREFVRGGYDMKNLARIILNSQAYQRSTDSTLKLPSPLYTSPAPRRLYAEQIVDSLFAATGKPFHTEEVCLDIDNQRDLKNSINMGKPHRSWMLTSTSNERDRPSLALPRIQAVADVLSAFGWRGSRQDPISKRDADPNVLQPAILSNGTVGVWLTRLSDDHGVTALALQEESLDHFIDQLFLKLLTRKPTEQEKKAYTQHLSEGFASRIVPASDIRPLPAPTREREKYVSWSNHLDGEATTVRMAQEAAARKGEPPTAKLNTEWRNRLEDVLWALLNAPEWAFSP
;
A
#
# COMPACT_ATOMS: atom_id res chain seq x y z
N ARG A 1 19.59 23.40 -1.96
CA ARG A 1 19.47 21.95 -1.83
C ARG A 1 20.87 21.38 -1.56
N LEU A 2 20.99 20.47 -0.58
CA LEU A 2 22.28 19.95 -0.13
C LEU A 2 22.40 18.43 -0.33
N ASP A 3 21.57 17.90 -1.23
CA ASP A 3 21.54 16.47 -1.56
C ASP A 3 22.39 16.10 -2.80
N SER A 4 22.94 17.12 -3.49
CA SER A 4 23.92 16.94 -4.54
C SER A 4 24.94 18.08 -4.55
N LEU A 5 26.18 17.81 -4.95
CA LEU A 5 27.22 18.83 -5.11
C LEU A 5 26.77 19.90 -6.11
N ALA A 6 26.20 19.51 -7.24
CA ALA A 6 25.76 20.44 -8.28
C ALA A 6 24.71 21.43 -7.78
N ASP A 7 23.75 20.99 -6.96
CA ASP A 7 22.74 21.87 -6.39
C ASP A 7 23.31 22.74 -5.25
N ALA A 8 24.24 22.22 -4.48
CA ALA A 8 24.93 22.98 -3.43
C ALA A 8 25.79 24.12 -3.99
N LEU A 9 26.45 23.91 -5.12
CA LEU A 9 27.26 24.93 -5.81
C LEU A 9 26.41 25.94 -6.58
N LYS A 10 25.23 25.56 -7.07
CA LYS A 10 24.36 26.42 -7.87
C LYS A 10 23.64 27.51 -7.04
N GLY A 11 23.37 27.23 -5.77
CA GLY A 11 22.64 28.13 -4.87
C GLY A 11 21.13 28.19 -5.08
N GLY A 12 20.46 28.98 -4.26
CA GLY A 12 19.02 29.21 -4.28
C GLY A 12 18.62 30.45 -5.12
N LYS A 13 17.32 30.73 -5.19
CA LYS A 13 16.78 31.89 -5.91
C LYS A 13 17.09 33.23 -5.22
N SER A 14 17.30 33.22 -3.90
CA SER A 14 17.48 34.43 -3.06
C SER A 14 18.92 34.64 -2.56
N ASP A 15 19.71 33.56 -2.49
CA ASP A 15 21.06 33.60 -1.92
C ASP A 15 22.04 32.98 -2.93
N GLY A 16 23.32 33.35 -2.79
CA GLY A 16 24.40 32.80 -3.60
C GLY A 16 24.55 31.26 -3.45
N ALA A 17 25.69 30.72 -3.85
CA ALA A 17 25.98 29.30 -3.70
C ALA A 17 25.80 28.84 -2.24
N ALA A 18 25.08 27.75 -2.02
CA ALA A 18 24.92 27.22 -0.67
C ALA A 18 26.28 26.84 -0.07
N ILE A 19 27.19 26.31 -0.90
CA ILE A 19 28.59 26.02 -0.56
C ILE A 19 29.49 26.65 -1.62
N GLU A 20 30.45 27.47 -1.20
CA GLU A 20 31.54 27.97 -2.04
C GLU A 20 32.84 27.26 -1.63
N PRO A 21 33.32 26.28 -2.42
CA PRO A 21 34.52 25.52 -2.07
C PRO A 21 35.73 26.41 -1.79
N GLY A 22 36.41 26.17 -0.69
CA GLY A 22 37.54 26.98 -0.23
C GLY A 22 37.18 28.24 0.51
N LYS A 23 35.86 28.56 0.69
CA LYS A 23 35.42 29.82 1.31
C LYS A 23 34.18 29.59 2.17
N ALA A 24 34.35 29.05 3.36
CA ALA A 24 33.24 28.80 4.27
C ALA A 24 32.47 30.07 4.66
N ASP A 25 33.15 31.21 4.82
CA ASP A 25 32.62 32.54 5.16
C ASP A 25 31.76 33.16 4.05
N HIS A 26 31.92 32.73 2.80
CA HIS A 26 31.09 33.12 1.66
C HIS A 26 29.95 32.15 1.34
N SER A 27 29.90 31.03 2.02
CA SER A 27 28.89 30.00 1.79
C SER A 27 27.56 30.34 2.47
N ALA A 28 26.47 30.49 1.69
CA ALA A 28 25.14 30.84 2.22
C ALA A 28 24.63 29.86 3.29
N MET A 29 25.04 28.62 3.22
CA MET A 29 24.73 27.61 4.25
C MET A 29 25.35 27.99 5.59
N MET A 30 26.63 28.39 5.61
CA MET A 30 27.31 28.81 6.84
C MET A 30 26.73 30.09 7.42
N ALA A 31 26.40 31.06 6.56
CA ALA A 31 25.71 32.28 7.00
C ALA A 31 24.41 31.98 7.75
N ARG A 32 23.63 31.04 7.25
CA ARG A 32 22.38 30.60 7.90
C ARG A 32 22.58 29.76 9.17
N ILE A 33 23.61 28.94 9.22
CA ILE A 33 23.94 28.14 10.43
C ILE A 33 24.42 29.08 11.57
N LEU A 34 25.05 30.19 11.23
CA LEU A 34 25.56 31.16 12.17
C LEU A 34 24.61 32.35 12.41
N SER A 35 23.43 32.38 11.80
CA SER A 35 22.46 33.44 11.96
C SER A 35 21.83 33.40 13.34
N ASP A 36 21.67 34.61 13.94
CA ASP A 36 20.91 34.81 15.19
C ASP A 36 19.42 35.11 14.90
N ASP A 37 19.00 35.16 13.64
CA ASP A 37 17.62 35.43 13.23
C ASP A 37 16.84 34.12 13.20
N GLU A 38 15.77 34.02 14.00
CA GLU A 38 14.91 32.85 14.12
C GLU A 38 14.23 32.43 12.78
N ASP A 39 14.03 33.41 11.87
CA ASP A 39 13.42 33.14 10.55
C ASP A 39 14.45 32.68 9.51
N GLU A 40 15.74 32.83 9.76
CA GLU A 40 16.82 32.49 8.83
C GLU A 40 17.72 31.37 9.31
N VAL A 41 17.74 31.08 10.61
CA VAL A 41 18.68 30.11 11.21
C VAL A 41 18.43 28.68 10.71
N MET A 42 19.51 27.94 10.48
CA MET A 42 19.45 26.52 10.12
C MET A 42 20.11 25.65 11.21
N PRO A 43 19.45 24.54 11.58
CA PRO A 43 18.17 23.99 11.05
C PRO A 43 16.95 24.79 11.56
N PRO A 44 15.89 24.96 10.72
CA PRO A 44 14.72 25.76 11.09
C PRO A 44 13.84 25.07 12.16
N LYS A 45 14.11 23.83 12.46
CA LYS A 45 13.48 23.04 13.54
C LYS A 45 14.52 22.09 14.12
N GLY A 46 14.67 22.08 15.44
CA GLY A 46 15.60 21.22 16.13
C GLY A 46 16.61 21.98 16.99
N LYS A 47 17.66 21.30 17.45
CA LYS A 47 18.75 21.94 18.19
C LYS A 47 19.71 22.60 17.19
N PRO A 48 20.21 23.82 17.48
CA PRO A 48 21.31 24.41 16.72
C PRO A 48 22.54 23.47 16.67
N LEU A 49 23.34 23.59 15.63
CA LEU A 49 24.59 22.85 15.54
C LEU A 49 25.55 23.23 16.68
N THR A 50 26.28 22.27 17.16
CA THR A 50 27.32 22.50 18.17
C THR A 50 28.54 23.22 17.56
N LYS A 51 29.36 23.85 18.39
CA LYS A 51 30.58 24.51 17.93
C LYS A 51 31.53 23.57 17.20
N ASP A 52 31.59 22.30 17.61
CA ASP A 52 32.44 21.30 16.97
C ASP A 52 31.91 20.90 15.60
N GLU A 53 30.59 20.78 15.45
CA GLU A 53 29.93 20.50 14.15
C GLU A 53 30.11 21.67 13.18
N ILE A 54 29.99 22.90 13.66
CA ILE A 54 30.23 24.12 12.87
C ILE A 54 31.71 24.18 12.44
N ALA A 55 32.65 23.89 13.35
CA ALA A 55 34.08 23.87 13.04
C ALA A 55 34.42 22.80 12.00
N LEU A 56 33.80 21.61 12.10
CA LEU A 56 33.98 20.53 11.13
C LEU A 56 33.50 20.92 9.73
N LEU A 57 32.30 21.52 9.63
CA LEU A 57 31.75 22.01 8.36
C LEU A 57 32.63 23.13 7.76
N THR A 58 33.07 24.05 8.59
CA THR A 58 33.95 25.15 8.17
C THR A 58 35.26 24.60 7.60
N THR A 59 35.90 23.65 8.29
CA THR A 59 37.13 23.01 7.84
C THR A 59 36.93 22.29 6.52
N TRP A 60 35.87 21.47 6.41
CA TRP A 60 35.53 20.73 5.18
C TRP A 60 35.30 21.66 3.97
N ILE A 61 34.59 22.77 4.16
CA ILE A 61 34.37 23.74 3.07
C ILE A 61 35.67 24.42 2.66
N ASN A 62 36.50 24.82 3.63
CA ASN A 62 37.77 25.48 3.37
C ASN A 62 38.81 24.57 2.73
N GLU A 63 38.73 23.27 2.95
CA GLU A 63 39.52 22.23 2.28
C GLU A 63 39.03 21.92 0.86
N GLY A 64 38.03 22.67 0.36
CA GLY A 64 37.52 22.55 -1.01
C GLY A 64 36.20 21.83 -1.12
N ALA A 65 35.51 21.57 0.00
CA ALA A 65 34.21 20.87 0.05
C ALA A 65 34.25 19.57 -0.78
N ASN A 66 35.28 18.76 -0.54
CA ASN A 66 35.48 17.52 -1.28
C ASN A 66 34.27 16.60 -1.07
N TRP A 67 33.42 16.54 -2.08
CA TRP A 67 32.21 15.72 -2.11
C TRP A 67 32.57 14.43 -2.81
N PRO A 68 32.60 13.30 -2.09
CA PRO A 68 32.96 12.06 -2.73
C PRO A 68 31.93 11.73 -3.81
N GLU A 69 32.36 11.73 -5.07
CA GLU A 69 31.60 11.07 -6.12
C GLU A 69 31.53 9.59 -5.75
N ILE A 70 30.33 9.04 -5.70
CA ILE A 70 30.15 7.61 -5.50
C ILE A 70 30.64 6.95 -6.80
N GLN A 71 31.91 6.57 -6.84
CA GLN A 71 32.46 5.80 -7.94
C GLN A 71 31.89 4.37 -7.86
N ALA A 72 31.25 3.93 -8.94
CA ALA A 72 30.62 2.61 -9.02
C ALA A 72 31.60 1.46 -8.70
N ASP A 73 32.87 1.68 -8.91
CA ASP A 73 33.94 0.68 -8.70
C ASP A 73 34.22 0.32 -7.23
N HIS A 74 33.68 1.09 -6.28
CA HIS A 74 33.85 0.85 -4.83
C HIS A 74 32.54 0.46 -4.13
N LEU A 75 31.47 0.19 -4.88
CA LEU A 75 30.19 -0.22 -4.28
C LEU A 75 30.28 -1.64 -3.75
N THR A 76 30.15 -1.81 -2.45
CA THR A 76 30.02 -3.13 -1.84
C THR A 76 28.60 -3.63 -2.05
N LEU A 77 28.47 -4.66 -2.89
CA LEU A 77 27.19 -5.33 -3.12
C LEU A 77 26.99 -6.44 -2.09
N THR A 78 25.80 -6.53 -1.49
CA THR A 78 25.48 -7.70 -0.66
C THR A 78 25.41 -8.97 -1.53
N PRO A 79 25.71 -10.15 -0.99
CA PRO A 79 25.58 -11.42 -1.72
C PRO A 79 24.11 -11.69 -2.07
N LEU A 80 23.88 -12.68 -2.92
CA LEU A 80 22.52 -13.21 -3.11
C LEU A 80 22.05 -13.84 -1.80
N THR A 81 20.79 -13.66 -1.48
CA THR A 81 20.18 -14.26 -0.29
C THR A 81 20.04 -15.79 -0.42
N ASP A 82 19.89 -16.49 0.70
CA ASP A 82 19.59 -17.92 0.70
C ASP A 82 18.20 -18.22 0.09
N ASP A 83 18.00 -19.48 -0.23
CA ASP A 83 16.83 -19.91 -0.99
C ASP A 83 15.51 -19.80 -0.22
N LEU A 84 15.49 -20.02 1.09
CA LEU A 84 14.25 -19.90 1.88
C LEU A 84 13.88 -18.42 2.09
N THR A 85 14.86 -17.58 2.34
CA THR A 85 14.66 -16.12 2.43
C THR A 85 14.18 -15.56 1.08
N PHE A 86 14.78 -16.00 -0.05
CA PHE A 86 14.29 -15.65 -1.38
C PHE A 86 12.85 -16.11 -1.57
N LEU A 87 12.55 -17.36 -1.25
CA LEU A 87 11.22 -17.95 -1.42
C LEU A 87 10.16 -17.16 -0.65
N ARG A 88 10.40 -16.88 0.64
CA ARG A 88 9.50 -16.07 1.44
C ARG A 88 9.28 -14.69 0.83
N ARG A 89 10.35 -14.00 0.43
CA ARG A 89 10.28 -12.66 -0.18
C ARG A 89 9.45 -12.66 -1.45
N VAL A 90 9.75 -13.55 -2.39
CA VAL A 90 9.06 -13.56 -3.68
C VAL A 90 7.58 -13.94 -3.57
N TYR A 91 7.22 -14.85 -2.65
CA TYR A 91 5.83 -15.19 -2.37
C TYR A 91 5.05 -13.99 -1.81
N ILE A 92 5.57 -13.34 -0.78
CA ILE A 92 4.92 -12.16 -0.18
C ILE A 92 4.83 -11.02 -1.19
N ASP A 93 5.86 -10.78 -1.99
CA ASP A 93 5.89 -9.68 -2.96
C ASP A 93 4.95 -9.92 -4.15
N THR A 94 4.76 -11.17 -4.58
CA THR A 94 3.92 -11.51 -5.73
C THR A 94 2.47 -11.77 -5.36
N ILE A 95 2.23 -12.63 -4.36
CA ILE A 95 0.89 -13.12 -4.00
C ILE A 95 0.42 -12.70 -2.59
N GLY A 96 1.24 -11.95 -1.85
CA GLY A 96 0.88 -11.32 -0.58
C GLY A 96 0.87 -12.23 0.64
N VAL A 97 1.27 -13.50 0.50
CA VAL A 97 1.32 -14.48 1.59
C VAL A 97 2.56 -15.35 1.50
N PRO A 98 3.07 -15.91 2.62
CA PRO A 98 4.20 -16.83 2.58
C PRO A 98 3.84 -18.17 1.92
N PRO A 99 4.84 -18.94 1.47
CA PRO A 99 4.62 -20.26 0.89
C PRO A 99 4.08 -21.27 1.92
N SER A 100 3.28 -22.24 1.48
CA SER A 100 2.86 -23.39 2.26
C SER A 100 4.02 -24.38 2.46
N LEU A 101 3.85 -25.35 3.37
CA LEU A 101 4.85 -26.40 3.57
C LEU A 101 5.07 -27.25 2.30
N GLU A 102 4.02 -27.50 1.54
CA GLU A 102 4.07 -28.23 0.27
C GLU A 102 4.85 -27.45 -0.78
N GLU A 103 4.63 -26.13 -0.89
CA GLU A 103 5.34 -25.25 -1.80
C GLU A 103 6.82 -25.13 -1.41
N ILE A 104 7.13 -25.05 -0.11
CA ILE A 104 8.52 -25.06 0.41
C ILE A 104 9.21 -26.39 0.05
N ALA A 105 8.56 -27.53 0.32
CA ALA A 105 9.13 -28.85 0.04
C ALA A 105 9.36 -29.06 -1.47
N ALA A 106 8.43 -28.62 -2.31
CA ALA A 106 8.57 -28.66 -3.77
C ALA A 106 9.77 -27.87 -4.25
N PHE A 107 9.94 -26.65 -3.73
CA PHE A 107 11.08 -25.80 -4.07
C PHE A 107 12.41 -26.38 -3.57
N GLN A 108 12.47 -26.88 -2.33
CA GLN A 108 13.70 -27.49 -1.79
C GLN A 108 14.15 -28.72 -2.58
N LYS A 109 13.21 -29.45 -3.18
CA LYS A 109 13.51 -30.60 -4.04
C LYS A 109 14.13 -30.19 -5.38
N ASN A 110 13.74 -29.04 -5.91
CA ASN A 110 14.26 -28.48 -7.17
C ASN A 110 14.32 -26.94 -7.06
N PRO A 111 15.41 -26.38 -6.51
CA PRO A 111 15.51 -24.95 -6.24
C PRO A 111 15.77 -24.16 -7.52
N ASP A 112 14.74 -23.92 -8.31
CA ASP A 112 14.75 -23.07 -9.50
C ASP A 112 13.98 -21.77 -9.23
N ARG A 113 14.72 -20.70 -8.93
CA ARG A 113 14.17 -19.37 -8.62
C ARG A 113 13.36 -18.79 -9.79
N LYS A 114 13.81 -19.03 -11.03
CA LYS A 114 13.13 -18.54 -12.22
C LYS A 114 11.79 -19.24 -12.41
N ALA A 115 11.75 -20.57 -12.29
CA ALA A 115 10.52 -21.33 -12.38
C ALA A 115 9.49 -20.93 -11.31
N VAL A 116 9.93 -20.67 -10.08
CA VAL A 116 9.06 -20.16 -9.01
C VAL A 116 8.48 -18.79 -9.36
N ILE A 117 9.30 -17.85 -9.83
CA ILE A 117 8.82 -16.54 -10.28
C ILE A 117 7.75 -16.70 -11.37
N ASP A 118 8.01 -17.52 -12.38
CA ASP A 118 7.07 -17.75 -13.48
C ASP A 118 5.74 -18.36 -12.98
N THR A 119 5.81 -19.30 -12.04
CA THR A 119 4.62 -19.90 -11.41
C THR A 119 3.80 -18.88 -10.65
N LEU A 120 4.46 -18.08 -9.80
CA LEU A 120 3.78 -17.05 -8.99
C LEU A 120 3.14 -15.94 -9.82
N LEU A 121 3.72 -15.59 -10.96
CA LEU A 121 3.14 -14.60 -11.86
C LEU A 121 1.87 -15.11 -12.57
N THR A 122 1.65 -16.44 -12.63
CA THR A 122 0.42 -17.03 -13.15
C THR A 122 -0.60 -17.36 -12.06
N ASP A 123 -0.24 -17.23 -10.78
CA ASP A 123 -1.11 -17.49 -9.64
C ASP A 123 -2.23 -16.46 -9.54
N ALA A 124 -3.47 -16.90 -9.31
CA ALA A 124 -4.63 -16.02 -9.16
C ALA A 124 -4.50 -15.05 -7.97
N ARG A 125 -3.76 -15.46 -6.91
CA ARG A 125 -3.48 -14.65 -5.73
C ARG A 125 -2.66 -13.38 -6.04
N TRP A 126 -2.06 -13.28 -7.24
CA TRP A 126 -1.44 -12.04 -7.71
C TRP A 126 -2.40 -10.84 -7.62
N ALA A 127 -3.64 -11.03 -8.09
CA ALA A 127 -4.64 -9.96 -8.03
C ALA A 127 -4.92 -9.51 -6.59
N ASP A 128 -5.05 -10.44 -5.65
CA ASP A 128 -5.27 -10.12 -4.23
C ASP A 128 -4.18 -9.19 -3.65
N ASN A 129 -2.92 -9.45 -3.98
CA ASN A 129 -1.80 -8.65 -3.48
C ASN A 129 -1.73 -7.24 -4.08
N TRP A 130 -2.23 -7.05 -5.30
CA TRP A 130 -2.17 -5.76 -5.98
C TRP A 130 -3.40 -4.89 -5.75
N MET A 131 -4.52 -5.46 -5.26
CA MET A 131 -5.76 -4.72 -5.04
C MET A 131 -5.56 -3.52 -4.11
N GLY A 132 -5.04 -3.72 -2.91
CA GLY A 132 -4.85 -2.64 -1.94
C GLY A 132 -3.97 -1.50 -2.48
N TYR A 133 -2.95 -1.84 -3.26
CA TYR A 133 -2.07 -0.86 -3.91
C TYR A 133 -2.81 0.00 -4.95
N TRP A 134 -3.54 -0.63 -5.87
CA TRP A 134 -4.27 0.10 -6.91
C TRP A 134 -5.50 0.84 -6.36
N GLN A 135 -6.12 0.33 -5.30
CA GLN A 135 -7.15 1.09 -4.56
C GLN A 135 -6.57 2.40 -3.98
N ASP A 136 -5.34 2.39 -3.48
CA ASP A 136 -4.64 3.59 -3.00
C ASP A 136 -4.27 4.52 -4.15
N VAL A 137 -3.68 4.01 -5.23
CA VAL A 137 -3.27 4.78 -6.42
C VAL A 137 -4.47 5.46 -7.09
N LEU A 138 -5.62 4.78 -7.16
CA LEU A 138 -6.84 5.30 -7.76
C LEU A 138 -7.74 6.04 -6.77
N ALA A 139 -7.29 6.22 -5.53
CA ALA A 139 -8.03 6.89 -4.46
C ALA A 139 -9.47 6.35 -4.31
N GLU A 140 -9.63 5.02 -4.37
CA GLU A 140 -10.93 4.40 -4.16
C GLU A 140 -11.43 4.70 -2.76
N ASN A 141 -12.60 5.29 -2.66
CA ASN A 141 -13.18 5.68 -1.36
C ASN A 141 -14.57 5.08 -1.19
N PRO A 142 -14.68 3.89 -0.57
CA PRO A 142 -15.98 3.23 -0.35
C PRO A 142 -16.78 3.84 0.81
N ASN A 143 -16.19 4.67 1.65
CA ASN A 143 -16.81 5.24 2.84
C ASN A 143 -17.51 6.56 2.54
N MET A 144 -18.41 6.57 1.57
CA MET A 144 -19.12 7.78 1.18
C MET A 144 -20.45 7.93 1.91
N LEU A 145 -20.78 9.15 2.30
CA LEU A 145 -22.02 9.44 3.05
C LEU A 145 -23.28 9.37 2.18
N ASN A 146 -23.15 9.57 0.89
CA ASN A 146 -24.29 9.51 -0.03
C ASN A 146 -24.52 8.04 -0.46
N PRO A 147 -25.65 7.42 -0.10
CA PRO A 147 -25.92 6.02 -0.43
C PRO A 147 -25.86 5.70 -1.92
N THR A 148 -26.26 6.63 -2.79
CA THR A 148 -26.17 6.44 -4.26
C THR A 148 -24.75 6.46 -4.79
N LEU A 149 -23.82 7.03 -4.06
CA LEU A 149 -22.40 7.12 -4.40
C LEU A 149 -21.53 6.10 -3.64
N ASN A 150 -22.10 5.38 -2.69
CA ASN A 150 -21.37 4.45 -1.85
C ASN A 150 -21.09 3.10 -2.50
N ASN A 151 -21.75 2.80 -3.62
CA ASN A 151 -21.59 1.50 -4.25
C ASN A 151 -20.39 1.49 -5.20
N THR A 152 -19.21 1.21 -4.67
CA THR A 152 -17.99 0.97 -5.46
C THR A 152 -17.83 -0.49 -5.85
N GLY A 153 -18.82 -1.35 -5.55
CA GLY A 153 -18.76 -2.78 -5.81
C GLY A 153 -18.41 -3.12 -7.25
N PRO A 154 -19.12 -2.60 -8.27
CA PRO A 154 -18.78 -2.85 -9.66
C PRO A 154 -17.38 -2.39 -10.06
N PHE A 155 -16.92 -1.23 -9.55
CA PHE A 155 -15.58 -0.72 -9.80
C PHE A 155 -14.51 -1.61 -9.15
N ARG A 156 -14.70 -2.01 -7.90
CA ARG A 156 -13.78 -2.85 -7.14
C ARG A 156 -13.58 -4.21 -7.81
N TRP A 157 -14.65 -4.83 -8.26
CA TRP A 157 -14.59 -6.11 -8.99
C TRP A 157 -13.96 -5.98 -10.36
N TRP A 158 -14.26 -4.91 -11.11
CA TRP A 158 -13.59 -4.61 -12.38
C TRP A 158 -12.08 -4.45 -12.19
N LEU A 159 -11.66 -3.78 -11.12
CA LEU A 159 -10.24 -3.62 -10.78
C LEU A 159 -9.61 -4.99 -10.50
N TYR A 160 -10.25 -5.81 -9.68
CA TYR A 160 -9.78 -7.15 -9.35
C TYR A 160 -9.65 -8.05 -10.59
N GLU A 161 -10.70 -8.12 -11.42
CA GLU A 161 -10.72 -8.90 -12.65
C GLU A 161 -9.64 -8.41 -13.63
N SER A 162 -9.45 -7.09 -13.77
CA SER A 162 -8.40 -6.53 -14.61
C SER A 162 -6.99 -6.97 -14.19
N LEU A 163 -6.75 -7.08 -12.88
CA LEU A 163 -5.47 -7.57 -12.33
C LEU A 163 -5.33 -9.10 -12.46
N GLN A 164 -6.43 -9.84 -12.28
CA GLN A 164 -6.45 -11.30 -12.44
C GLN A 164 -6.17 -11.71 -13.87
N ASP A 165 -6.84 -11.06 -14.83
CA ASP A 165 -6.70 -11.31 -16.26
C ASP A 165 -5.40 -10.73 -16.84
N ASN A 166 -4.58 -10.05 -16.03
CA ASN A 166 -3.38 -9.36 -16.45
C ASN A 166 -3.66 -8.40 -17.62
N LYS A 167 -4.75 -7.62 -17.52
CA LYS A 167 -5.15 -6.65 -18.54
C LYS A 167 -3.98 -5.71 -18.84
N PRO A 168 -3.58 -5.53 -20.11
CA PRO A 168 -2.57 -4.55 -20.50
C PRO A 168 -2.88 -3.17 -19.92
N MET A 169 -1.90 -2.47 -19.38
CA MET A 169 -2.13 -1.23 -18.64
C MET A 169 -2.62 -0.08 -19.50
N ASP A 170 -2.34 -0.08 -20.78
CA ASP A 170 -2.91 0.87 -21.74
C ASP A 170 -4.43 0.66 -21.90
N PHE A 171 -4.88 -0.59 -22.03
CA PHE A 171 -6.31 -0.93 -22.03
C PHE A 171 -6.97 -0.65 -20.70
N PHE A 172 -6.30 -0.99 -19.60
CA PHE A 172 -6.79 -0.69 -18.25
C PHE A 172 -7.08 0.80 -18.07
N VAL A 173 -6.13 1.66 -18.45
CA VAL A 173 -6.27 3.12 -18.36
C VAL A 173 -7.33 3.63 -19.33
N THR A 174 -7.39 3.09 -20.54
CA THR A 174 -8.41 3.46 -21.55
C THR A 174 -9.82 3.17 -21.02
N GLU A 175 -10.07 1.98 -20.54
CA GLU A 175 -11.38 1.62 -19.97
C GLU A 175 -11.73 2.48 -18.74
N LEU A 176 -10.75 2.70 -17.87
CA LEU A 176 -10.90 3.53 -16.66
C LEU A 176 -11.35 4.95 -17.01
N LEU A 177 -10.70 5.58 -18.00
CA LEU A 177 -10.96 6.98 -18.38
C LEU A 177 -12.26 7.13 -19.18
N ARG A 178 -12.60 6.15 -19.99
CA ARG A 178 -13.89 6.12 -20.69
C ARG A 178 -15.06 6.07 -19.75
N MET A 179 -14.92 5.46 -18.58
CA MET A 179 -15.97 5.32 -17.57
C MET A 179 -17.29 4.80 -18.17
N LYS A 180 -17.21 3.92 -19.18
CA LYS A 180 -18.40 3.36 -19.86
C LYS A 180 -19.00 2.23 -19.02
N GLY A 181 -20.33 2.16 -19.01
CA GLY A 181 -21.11 1.18 -18.27
C GLY A 181 -22.19 1.81 -17.42
N SER A 182 -22.74 1.05 -16.49
CA SER A 182 -23.77 1.52 -15.54
C SER A 182 -23.28 1.38 -14.10
N GLU A 183 -23.90 2.11 -13.19
CA GLU A 183 -23.65 1.98 -11.74
C GLU A 183 -23.83 0.55 -11.22
N ARG A 184 -24.57 -0.29 -11.93
CA ARG A 184 -24.91 -1.66 -11.52
C ARG A 184 -24.12 -2.74 -12.23
N GLN A 185 -23.67 -2.50 -13.47
CA GLN A 185 -23.12 -3.53 -14.36
C GLN A 185 -21.81 -3.14 -15.02
N GLY A 186 -21.47 -1.86 -15.05
CA GLY A 186 -20.28 -1.38 -15.74
C GLY A 186 -19.17 -1.01 -14.78
N GLY A 187 -18.25 -1.93 -14.53
CA GLY A 187 -17.14 -1.75 -13.61
C GLY A 187 -16.39 -0.41 -13.75
N PRO A 188 -15.92 -0.01 -14.98
CA PRO A 188 -15.21 1.26 -15.16
C PRO A 188 -16.05 2.49 -14.86
N ALA A 189 -17.37 2.44 -15.07
CA ALA A 189 -18.28 3.55 -14.74
C ALA A 189 -18.27 3.86 -13.23
N GLY A 190 -17.98 2.87 -12.39
CA GLY A 190 -17.83 3.06 -10.95
C GLY A 190 -16.68 3.99 -10.58
N PHE A 191 -15.68 4.19 -11.44
CA PHE A 191 -14.62 5.16 -11.20
C PHE A 191 -15.16 6.58 -11.09
N ALA A 192 -16.21 6.94 -11.82
CA ALA A 192 -16.84 8.26 -11.73
C ALA A 192 -17.38 8.57 -10.33
N ILE A 193 -17.80 7.53 -9.58
CA ILE A 193 -18.37 7.64 -8.24
C ILE A 193 -17.43 7.15 -7.13
N ALA A 194 -16.33 6.49 -7.45
CA ALA A 194 -15.41 5.88 -6.48
C ALA A 194 -14.57 6.88 -5.67
N SER A 195 -14.74 8.19 -5.87
CA SER A 195 -14.17 9.23 -5.03
C SER A 195 -15.17 10.37 -4.85
N GLN A 196 -15.28 10.87 -3.62
CA GLN A 196 -16.13 12.04 -3.32
C GLN A 196 -15.33 13.32 -3.35
N ASN A 197 -15.91 14.29 -4.04
CA ASN A 197 -15.41 15.66 -4.02
C ASN A 197 -16.53 16.62 -4.46
N ASP A 198 -16.44 17.89 -4.06
CA ASP A 198 -17.32 18.97 -4.51
C ASP A 198 -17.16 19.28 -6.02
N VAL A 199 -16.01 18.91 -6.60
CA VAL A 199 -15.72 18.98 -8.05
C VAL A 199 -15.23 17.62 -8.52
N PRO A 200 -16.14 16.65 -8.73
CA PRO A 200 -15.76 15.26 -8.99
C PRO A 200 -14.74 15.07 -10.13
N MET A 201 -14.90 15.78 -11.25
CA MET A 201 -13.98 15.62 -12.38
C MET A 201 -12.62 16.26 -12.15
N ALA A 202 -12.51 17.33 -11.35
CA ALA A 202 -11.20 17.86 -10.95
C ALA A 202 -10.47 16.90 -9.99
N ALA A 203 -11.21 16.25 -9.08
CA ALA A 203 -10.63 15.18 -8.25
C ALA A 203 -10.15 14.01 -9.10
N LYS A 204 -10.91 13.59 -10.10
CA LYS A 204 -10.50 12.54 -11.05
C LYS A 204 -9.28 12.97 -11.87
N GLY A 205 -9.22 14.23 -12.31
CA GLY A 205 -8.05 14.82 -12.98
C GLY A 205 -6.79 14.68 -12.12
N THR A 206 -6.87 15.03 -10.84
CA THR A 206 -5.75 14.86 -9.90
C THR A 206 -5.34 13.39 -9.75
N ILE A 207 -6.30 12.46 -9.66
CA ILE A 207 -6.00 11.04 -9.56
C ILE A 207 -5.28 10.56 -10.82
N VAL A 208 -5.83 10.87 -12.01
CA VAL A 208 -5.29 10.43 -13.30
C VAL A 208 -3.88 10.98 -13.54
N SER A 209 -3.68 12.28 -13.32
CA SER A 209 -2.37 12.92 -13.52
C SER A 209 -1.31 12.35 -12.57
N THR A 210 -1.66 12.13 -11.30
CA THR A 210 -0.74 11.54 -10.32
C THR A 210 -0.47 10.07 -10.58
N ALA A 211 -1.53 9.28 -10.86
CA ALA A 211 -1.42 7.84 -11.04
C ALA A 211 -0.58 7.46 -12.27
N PHE A 212 -0.79 8.14 -13.39
CA PHE A 212 -0.29 7.70 -14.69
C PHE A 212 0.78 8.61 -15.31
N LEU A 213 0.87 9.86 -14.85
CA LEU A 213 1.85 10.83 -15.36
C LEU A 213 2.84 11.33 -14.31
N GLY A 214 2.67 10.97 -13.03
CA GLY A 214 3.52 11.47 -11.95
C GLY A 214 3.43 13.00 -11.80
N VAL A 215 2.25 13.57 -12.03
CA VAL A 215 1.97 15.01 -11.96
C VAL A 215 1.02 15.28 -10.80
N GLU A 216 1.50 16.00 -9.80
CA GLU A 216 0.73 16.39 -8.63
C GLU A 216 -0.01 17.72 -8.90
N MET A 217 -1.36 17.67 -8.94
CA MET A 217 -2.21 18.83 -9.23
C MET A 217 -3.21 19.16 -8.10
N LYS A 218 -3.03 18.61 -6.91
CA LYS A 218 -4.00 18.75 -5.81
C LYS A 218 -4.24 20.22 -5.44
N CYS A 219 -3.20 21.04 -5.41
CA CYS A 219 -3.30 22.46 -5.12
C CYS A 219 -4.06 23.24 -6.21
N ALA A 220 -3.93 22.80 -7.47
CA ALA A 220 -4.55 23.43 -8.65
C ALA A 220 -6.09 23.38 -8.62
N ARG A 221 -6.67 22.62 -7.72
CA ARG A 221 -8.12 22.61 -7.51
C ARG A 221 -8.68 23.95 -6.99
N CYS A 222 -7.94 24.65 -6.14
CA CYS A 222 -8.41 25.87 -5.48
C CYS A 222 -7.62 27.13 -5.89
N HIS A 223 -6.36 26.96 -6.26
CA HIS A 223 -5.43 28.03 -6.64
C HIS A 223 -4.28 27.46 -7.47
N ASP A 224 -3.53 28.31 -8.15
CA ASP A 224 -2.32 27.86 -8.84
C ASP A 224 -1.34 27.23 -7.84
N SER A 225 -0.65 26.18 -8.26
CA SER A 225 0.27 25.50 -7.36
C SER A 225 1.43 26.43 -6.95
N PRO A 226 1.68 26.61 -5.66
CA PRO A 226 2.81 27.42 -5.20
C PRO A 226 4.16 26.69 -5.31
N THR A 227 4.14 25.37 -5.50
CA THR A 227 5.31 24.50 -5.47
C THR A 227 5.56 23.73 -6.76
N HIS A 228 4.61 23.76 -7.71
CA HIS A 228 4.66 23.11 -9.01
C HIS A 228 4.29 24.13 -10.09
N LYS A 229 4.58 23.83 -11.35
CA LYS A 229 4.27 24.70 -12.48
C LYS A 229 2.80 24.73 -12.88
N TRP A 230 1.98 23.82 -12.34
CA TRP A 230 0.60 23.59 -12.74
C TRP A 230 -0.36 24.65 -12.20
N LEU A 231 -1.21 25.14 -13.09
CA LEU A 231 -2.20 26.17 -12.84
C LEU A 231 -3.59 25.58 -12.61
N GLN A 232 -4.49 26.36 -12.03
CA GLN A 232 -5.91 25.97 -11.98
C GLN A 232 -6.47 25.65 -13.37
N GLN A 233 -6.07 26.44 -14.38
CA GLN A 233 -6.49 26.24 -15.76
C GLN A 233 -6.19 24.82 -16.25
N ASP A 234 -4.99 24.31 -16.01
CA ASP A 234 -4.53 22.99 -16.45
C ASP A 234 -5.38 21.86 -15.84
N LEU A 235 -5.67 21.95 -14.54
CA LEU A 235 -6.51 20.94 -13.88
C LEU A 235 -7.96 20.98 -14.37
N PHE A 236 -8.52 22.18 -14.58
CA PHE A 236 -9.90 22.30 -15.05
C PHE A 236 -10.05 21.96 -16.52
N GLU A 237 -9.04 22.16 -17.36
CA GLU A 237 -8.98 21.66 -18.74
C GLU A 237 -9.03 20.11 -18.76
N LEU A 238 -8.21 19.46 -17.93
CA LEU A 238 -8.23 18.00 -17.76
C LEU A 238 -9.57 17.51 -17.21
N ALA A 239 -10.13 18.21 -16.23
CA ALA A 239 -11.45 17.90 -15.66
C ALA A 239 -12.57 18.02 -16.71
N ALA A 240 -12.49 19.01 -17.60
CA ALA A 240 -13.44 19.18 -18.68
C ALA A 240 -13.35 18.05 -19.72
N MET A 241 -12.14 17.55 -20.03
CA MET A 241 -11.97 16.32 -20.85
C MET A 241 -12.67 15.12 -20.21
N LEU A 242 -12.46 14.89 -18.90
CA LEU A 242 -13.14 13.82 -18.16
C LEU A 242 -14.66 14.02 -18.06
N GLY A 243 -15.11 15.27 -18.05
CA GLY A 243 -16.54 15.64 -18.03
C GLY A 243 -17.21 15.60 -19.39
N THR A 244 -16.46 15.44 -20.48
CA THR A 244 -16.90 15.48 -21.89
C THR A 244 -17.61 16.78 -22.31
N LYS A 245 -17.40 17.86 -21.58
CA LYS A 245 -18.00 19.18 -21.82
C LYS A 245 -17.30 20.26 -21.02
N GLU A 246 -17.62 21.52 -21.33
CA GLU A 246 -17.16 22.63 -20.50
C GLU A 246 -17.53 22.44 -19.02
N ILE A 247 -16.64 22.81 -18.13
CA ILE A 247 -16.85 22.80 -16.68
C ILE A 247 -16.79 24.23 -16.16
N ALA A 248 -17.80 24.61 -15.35
CA ALA A 248 -17.76 25.87 -14.63
C ALA A 248 -17.02 25.70 -13.30
N VAL A 249 -16.09 26.61 -13.02
CA VAL A 249 -15.37 26.66 -11.74
C VAL A 249 -16.36 26.94 -10.61
N PRO A 250 -16.53 26.05 -9.62
CA PRO A 250 -17.48 26.27 -8.53
C PRO A 250 -16.93 27.26 -7.51
N LYS A 251 -17.80 27.83 -6.68
CA LYS A 251 -17.45 28.78 -5.62
C LYS A 251 -16.47 28.21 -4.59
N THR A 252 -16.50 26.90 -4.40
CA THR A 252 -15.65 26.17 -3.47
C THR A 252 -14.24 25.91 -4.00
N SER A 253 -14.02 26.06 -5.30
CA SER A 253 -12.72 25.82 -5.96
C SER A 253 -11.90 27.07 -6.18
N SER A 254 -12.28 28.21 -5.59
CA SER A 254 -11.46 29.40 -5.62
C SER A 254 -11.63 30.20 -4.33
N VAL A 255 -10.53 30.75 -3.86
CA VAL A 255 -10.51 31.66 -2.71
C VAL A 255 -10.44 33.09 -3.24
N PRO A 256 -11.43 33.96 -2.92
CA PRO A 256 -11.40 35.35 -3.34
C PRO A 256 -10.12 36.04 -2.82
N MET A 257 -9.36 36.63 -3.73
CA MET A 257 -8.06 37.27 -3.41
C MET A 257 -8.17 38.41 -2.42
N ASP A 258 -9.30 39.13 -2.45
CA ASP A 258 -9.61 40.24 -1.53
C ASP A 258 -9.77 39.78 -0.06
N LYS A 259 -10.04 38.48 0.16
CA LYS A 259 -10.19 37.90 1.49
C LYS A 259 -8.91 37.28 2.05
N ILE A 260 -7.89 37.04 1.22
CA ILE A 260 -6.67 36.34 1.62
C ILE A 260 -5.66 37.33 2.24
N HIS A 261 -5.67 38.63 1.85
CA HIS A 261 -4.69 39.59 2.32
C HIS A 261 -5.29 40.97 2.58
N ALA A 262 -5.54 41.27 3.83
CA ALA A 262 -5.80 42.63 4.31
C ALA A 262 -4.52 43.43 4.66
N GLY A 263 -3.32 42.90 4.42
CA GLY A 263 -2.11 43.40 5.04
C GLY A 263 -0.89 43.67 4.13
N GLY A 264 -1.04 43.85 2.83
CA GLY A 264 0.04 44.32 1.95
C GLY A 264 1.17 43.33 1.64
N ARG A 265 1.15 42.11 2.15
CA ARG A 265 2.08 41.03 1.73
C ARG A 265 1.66 40.47 0.38
N LYS A 266 2.63 40.21 -0.50
CA LYS A 266 2.37 39.48 -1.74
C LYS A 266 1.83 38.08 -1.40
N PRO A 267 0.66 37.65 -1.93
CA PRO A 267 0.09 36.34 -1.60
C PRO A 267 1.01 35.24 -2.09
N LEU A 268 1.16 34.19 -1.27
CA LEU A 268 1.87 32.95 -1.64
C LEU A 268 1.08 32.13 -2.64
N ILE A 269 -0.25 32.31 -2.68
CA ILE A 269 -1.16 31.60 -3.58
C ILE A 269 -1.80 32.58 -4.55
N GLN A 270 -2.00 32.15 -5.78
CA GLN A 270 -2.68 32.92 -6.82
C GLN A 270 -3.92 32.16 -7.28
N VAL A 271 -5.03 32.86 -7.40
CA VAL A 271 -6.29 32.35 -7.95
C VAL A 271 -6.46 32.96 -9.34
N THR A 272 -6.30 32.14 -10.37
CA THR A 272 -6.38 32.59 -11.77
C THR A 272 -7.77 32.39 -12.36
N LEU A 273 -8.52 31.41 -11.86
CA LEU A 273 -9.88 31.14 -12.30
C LEU A 273 -10.91 31.61 -11.27
N GLN A 274 -11.76 32.55 -11.68
CA GLN A 274 -12.86 33.03 -10.84
C GLN A 274 -14.03 32.06 -10.84
N PRO A 275 -14.85 31.99 -9.76
CA PRO A 275 -16.07 31.22 -9.73
C PRO A 275 -16.97 31.53 -10.92
N GLY A 276 -17.48 30.50 -11.57
CA GLY A 276 -18.32 30.60 -12.77
C GLY A 276 -17.57 30.68 -14.08
N THR A 277 -16.23 30.80 -14.08
CA THR A 277 -15.42 30.70 -15.30
C THR A 277 -15.66 29.32 -15.95
N LYS A 278 -15.95 29.33 -17.24
CA LYS A 278 -16.16 28.12 -18.05
C LYS A 278 -14.84 27.71 -18.70
N VAL A 279 -14.41 26.47 -18.45
CA VAL A 279 -13.17 25.90 -18.98
C VAL A 279 -13.51 24.80 -19.98
N GLN A 280 -12.94 24.87 -21.16
CA GLN A 280 -13.14 23.91 -22.25
C GLN A 280 -12.25 22.66 -22.07
N PRO A 281 -12.66 21.49 -22.61
CA PRO A 281 -11.80 20.32 -22.68
C PRO A 281 -10.53 20.62 -23.47
N LYS A 282 -9.36 20.40 -22.84
CA LYS A 282 -8.07 20.55 -23.48
C LYS A 282 -7.02 19.71 -22.79
N TRP A 283 -6.08 19.13 -23.53
CA TRP A 283 -4.91 18.45 -23.01
C TRP A 283 -3.89 19.46 -22.45
N PRO A 284 -3.53 19.39 -21.15
CA PRO A 284 -2.65 20.38 -20.56
C PRO A 284 -1.16 19.98 -20.55
N PHE A 285 -0.79 18.81 -21.08
CA PHE A 285 0.54 18.22 -20.95
C PHE A 285 1.23 18.04 -22.32
N ASP A 286 1.35 19.13 -23.10
CA ASP A 286 1.92 19.10 -24.45
C ASP A 286 3.35 18.53 -24.49
N GLU A 287 4.06 18.56 -23.36
CA GLU A 287 5.40 17.99 -23.23
C GLU A 287 5.42 16.44 -23.20
N PHE A 288 4.29 15.77 -22.97
CA PHE A 288 4.21 14.31 -22.87
C PHE A 288 3.65 13.66 -24.13
N ALA A 289 2.73 14.33 -24.80
CA ALA A 289 2.11 13.82 -26.02
C ALA A 289 1.59 14.99 -26.88
N ASP A 290 1.70 14.86 -28.18
CA ASP A 290 1.23 15.82 -29.18
C ASP A 290 -0.08 15.37 -29.86
N GLU A 291 -0.58 16.17 -30.80
CA GLU A 291 -1.79 15.89 -31.54
C GLU A 291 -1.76 14.56 -32.36
N SER A 292 -0.58 13.99 -32.57
CA SER A 292 -0.48 12.69 -33.25
C SER A 292 -1.02 11.56 -32.35
N ALA A 293 -0.84 11.67 -31.05
CA ALA A 293 -1.40 10.75 -30.06
C ALA A 293 -2.94 10.81 -30.04
N ALA A 294 -3.52 12.00 -30.16
CA ALA A 294 -4.97 12.17 -30.20
C ALA A 294 -5.63 11.43 -31.37
N LYS A 295 -4.91 11.24 -32.51
CA LYS A 295 -5.42 10.49 -33.65
C LYS A 295 -5.58 8.99 -33.41
N LEU A 296 -5.05 8.47 -32.32
CA LEU A 296 -5.21 7.09 -31.88
C LEU A 296 -6.54 6.86 -31.13
N ALA A 297 -7.28 7.93 -30.81
CA ALA A 297 -8.59 7.81 -30.18
C ALA A 297 -9.57 7.04 -31.11
N GLU A 298 -10.35 6.14 -30.54
CA GLU A 298 -11.38 5.40 -31.26
C GLU A 298 -12.52 6.34 -31.68
N ASP A 299 -12.92 7.27 -30.81
CA ASP A 299 -13.87 8.34 -31.09
C ASP A 299 -13.23 9.71 -30.82
N ALA A 300 -12.83 10.39 -31.87
CA ALA A 300 -12.21 11.72 -31.79
C ALA A 300 -13.18 12.81 -31.23
N ASN A 301 -14.48 12.54 -31.17
CA ASN A 301 -15.48 13.47 -30.62
C ASN A 301 -15.70 13.24 -29.11
N ASP A 302 -15.28 12.10 -28.58
CA ASP A 302 -15.31 11.83 -27.14
C ASP A 302 -13.98 12.27 -26.51
N SER A 303 -14.00 13.34 -25.73
CA SER A 303 -12.79 13.87 -25.09
C SER A 303 -12.16 12.88 -24.09
N ARG A 304 -12.88 11.89 -23.58
CA ARG A 304 -12.31 10.81 -22.75
C ARG A 304 -11.52 9.82 -23.58
N ASP A 305 -11.97 9.49 -24.80
CA ASP A 305 -11.23 8.64 -25.73
C ASP A 305 -9.95 9.34 -26.17
N VAL A 306 -10.05 10.65 -26.49
CA VAL A 306 -8.87 11.47 -26.80
C VAL A 306 -7.91 11.51 -25.60
N LEU A 307 -8.40 11.73 -24.38
CA LEU A 307 -7.58 11.72 -23.17
C LEU A 307 -6.89 10.38 -22.95
N ALA A 308 -7.61 9.28 -23.13
CA ALA A 308 -7.05 7.94 -23.02
C ALA A 308 -5.92 7.73 -24.02
N ALA A 309 -6.14 8.10 -25.29
CA ALA A 309 -5.13 8.03 -26.34
C ALA A 309 -3.89 8.89 -26.02
N MET A 310 -4.08 10.12 -25.55
CA MET A 310 -2.98 11.02 -25.17
C MET A 310 -2.12 10.44 -24.03
N ILE A 311 -2.74 9.77 -23.04
CA ILE A 311 -2.01 9.16 -21.92
C ILE A 311 -1.31 7.88 -22.37
N THR A 312 -2.00 6.97 -23.08
CA THR A 312 -1.51 5.61 -23.34
C THR A 312 -0.73 5.44 -24.63
N ALA A 313 -0.66 6.48 -25.47
CA ALA A 313 0.09 6.43 -26.72
C ALA A 313 1.55 6.00 -26.51
N PRO A 314 2.12 5.14 -27.38
CA PRO A 314 3.50 4.68 -27.25
C PRO A 314 4.55 5.79 -27.24
N GLN A 315 4.27 6.93 -27.87
CA GLN A 315 5.11 8.12 -27.84
C GLN A 315 5.06 8.89 -26.51
N ASN A 316 4.06 8.63 -25.66
CA ASN A 316 4.03 9.15 -24.31
C ASN A 316 4.92 8.28 -23.39
N GLU A 317 6.23 8.53 -23.44
CA GLU A 317 7.19 7.79 -22.60
C GLU A 317 6.91 7.98 -21.10
N ARG A 318 6.29 9.10 -20.71
CA ARG A 318 6.01 9.40 -19.29
C ARG A 318 5.08 8.38 -18.67
N PHE A 319 4.01 7.96 -19.35
CA PHE A 319 3.09 6.94 -18.88
C PHE A 319 3.80 5.60 -18.62
N ALA A 320 4.59 5.14 -19.58
CA ALA A 320 5.32 3.89 -19.46
C ALA A 320 6.35 3.93 -18.32
N GLN A 321 7.09 5.04 -18.21
CA GLN A 321 8.11 5.22 -17.17
C GLN A 321 7.48 5.34 -15.77
N VAL A 322 6.39 6.08 -15.59
CA VAL A 322 5.70 6.22 -14.31
C VAL A 322 5.15 4.87 -13.84
N THR A 323 4.51 4.13 -14.73
CA THR A 323 4.00 2.80 -14.40
C THR A 323 5.13 1.83 -14.04
N ALA A 324 6.21 1.83 -14.83
CA ALA A 324 7.39 1.00 -14.54
C ALA A 324 8.04 1.38 -13.20
N ASN A 325 8.15 2.67 -12.89
CA ASN A 325 8.69 3.14 -11.62
C ASN A 325 7.84 2.73 -10.42
N ARG A 326 6.51 2.71 -10.57
CA ARG A 326 5.58 2.24 -9.52
C ARG A 326 5.79 0.76 -9.22
N ILE A 327 5.90 -0.07 -10.27
CA ILE A 327 6.13 -1.52 -10.13
C ILE A 327 7.52 -1.77 -9.51
N TRP A 328 8.54 -1.05 -9.99
CA TRP A 328 9.88 -1.09 -9.42
C TRP A 328 9.90 -0.73 -7.93
N ALA A 329 9.30 0.41 -7.56
CA ALA A 329 9.24 0.88 -6.18
C ALA A 329 8.56 -0.13 -5.24
N ARG A 330 7.51 -0.80 -5.73
CA ARG A 330 6.79 -1.81 -4.94
C ARG A 330 7.67 -3.02 -4.60
N PHE A 331 8.49 -3.49 -5.53
CA PHE A 331 9.39 -4.63 -5.30
C PHE A 331 10.70 -4.23 -4.60
N MET A 332 11.25 -3.08 -4.97
CA MET A 332 12.55 -2.65 -4.47
C MET A 332 12.47 -1.77 -3.22
N GLY A 333 11.25 -1.39 -2.79
CA GLY A 333 11.02 -0.51 -1.63
C GLY A 333 11.35 0.95 -1.86
N ARG A 334 11.86 1.31 -3.05
CA ARG A 334 12.19 2.67 -3.48
C ARG A 334 12.07 2.79 -4.99
N GLY A 335 11.52 3.90 -5.47
CA GLY A 335 11.48 4.23 -6.89
C GLY A 335 12.83 4.67 -7.45
N ILE A 336 13.03 4.48 -8.75
CA ILE A 336 14.15 5.08 -9.50
C ILE A 336 13.96 6.60 -9.52
N VAL A 337 12.70 7.04 -9.57
CA VAL A 337 12.29 8.42 -9.36
C VAL A 337 11.49 8.52 -8.06
N GLU A 338 11.90 9.43 -7.18
CA GLU A 338 11.22 9.75 -5.93
C GLU A 338 10.92 11.26 -5.84
N PRO A 339 9.75 11.68 -5.32
CA PRO A 339 8.62 10.82 -4.96
C PRO A 339 7.99 10.12 -6.17
N VAL A 340 7.47 8.91 -5.97
CA VAL A 340 6.85 8.12 -7.05
C VAL A 340 5.64 8.83 -7.67
N GLU A 341 4.92 9.60 -6.85
CA GLU A 341 3.72 10.33 -7.24
C GLU A 341 3.99 11.73 -7.82
N ASP A 342 5.22 12.28 -7.66
CA ASP A 342 5.53 13.67 -7.99
C ASP A 342 6.91 13.78 -8.67
N TRP A 343 6.91 13.64 -9.98
CA TRP A 343 8.12 13.64 -10.80
C TRP A 343 8.67 15.04 -11.11
N GLU A 344 7.93 16.10 -10.79
CA GLU A 344 8.44 17.46 -10.95
C GLU A 344 9.56 17.76 -9.94
N LYS A 345 9.49 17.17 -8.76
CA LYS A 345 10.51 17.26 -7.71
C LYS A 345 11.60 16.20 -7.82
N GLY A 346 11.31 15.09 -8.52
CA GLY A 346 12.18 13.94 -8.61
C GLY A 346 13.08 13.93 -9.84
N LYS A 347 14.32 13.43 -9.66
CA LYS A 347 15.18 13.05 -10.78
C LYS A 347 15.48 11.57 -10.70
N PRO A 348 15.53 10.86 -11.83
CA PRO A 348 15.87 9.44 -11.81
C PRO A 348 17.29 9.23 -11.32
N THR A 349 17.47 8.33 -10.35
CA THR A 349 18.80 7.92 -9.86
C THR A 349 19.58 7.15 -10.94
N HIS A 350 18.85 6.46 -11.83
CA HIS A 350 19.38 5.68 -12.96
C HIS A 350 18.59 6.01 -14.23
N PRO A 351 18.91 7.12 -14.92
CA PRO A 351 18.12 7.58 -16.08
C PRO A 351 18.00 6.54 -17.19
N GLU A 352 19.10 5.85 -17.52
CA GLU A 352 19.10 4.85 -18.59
C GLU A 352 18.32 3.58 -18.22
N LEU A 353 18.38 3.16 -16.95
CA LEU A 353 17.54 2.06 -16.46
C LEU A 353 16.06 2.44 -16.53
N MET A 354 15.70 3.68 -16.13
CA MET A 354 14.32 4.14 -16.19
C MET A 354 13.77 4.14 -17.61
N LYS A 355 14.53 4.68 -18.56
CA LYS A 355 14.18 4.66 -19.98
C LYS A 355 14.07 3.24 -20.53
N TRP A 356 15.01 2.37 -20.14
CA TRP A 356 15.01 0.98 -20.58
C TRP A 356 13.77 0.23 -20.07
N LEU A 357 13.45 0.35 -18.76
CA LEU A 357 12.25 -0.27 -18.19
C LEU A 357 10.96 0.23 -18.87
N GLY A 358 10.85 1.54 -19.13
CA GLY A 358 9.71 2.10 -19.89
C GLY A 358 9.59 1.49 -21.28
N ARG A 359 10.70 1.37 -22.02
CA ARG A 359 10.70 0.75 -23.35
C ARG A 359 10.35 -0.74 -23.32
N GLU A 360 10.91 -1.49 -22.34
CA GLU A 360 10.57 -2.92 -22.20
C GLU A 360 9.10 -3.12 -21.80
N PHE A 361 8.53 -2.20 -21.02
CA PHE A 361 7.11 -2.22 -20.69
C PHE A 361 6.23 -2.03 -21.95
N VAL A 362 6.55 -1.05 -22.78
CA VAL A 362 5.84 -0.83 -24.08
C VAL A 362 6.03 -2.04 -25.01
N ARG A 363 7.26 -2.55 -25.18
CA ARG A 363 7.56 -3.73 -26.01
C ARG A 363 6.82 -4.98 -25.55
N GLY A 364 6.66 -5.12 -24.23
CA GLY A 364 5.91 -6.21 -23.63
C GLY A 364 4.40 -6.07 -23.73
N GLY A 365 3.87 -5.06 -24.46
CA GLY A 365 2.44 -4.81 -24.59
C GLY A 365 1.81 -4.31 -23.29
N TYR A 366 2.53 -3.49 -22.53
CA TYR A 366 2.10 -2.95 -21.23
C TYR A 366 1.72 -4.01 -20.20
N ASP A 367 2.36 -5.17 -20.30
CA ASP A 367 2.16 -6.31 -19.40
C ASP A 367 2.88 -6.10 -18.07
N MET A 368 2.10 -5.93 -17.00
CA MET A 368 2.59 -5.71 -15.64
C MET A 368 3.36 -6.92 -15.09
N LYS A 369 2.89 -8.14 -15.39
CA LYS A 369 3.54 -9.38 -14.94
C LYS A 369 4.86 -9.63 -15.66
N ASN A 370 4.94 -9.28 -16.95
CA ASN A 370 6.20 -9.36 -17.68
C ASN A 370 7.26 -8.40 -17.10
N LEU A 371 6.88 -7.16 -16.78
CA LEU A 371 7.80 -6.23 -16.14
C LEU A 371 8.23 -6.71 -14.74
N ALA A 372 7.29 -7.25 -13.95
CA ALA A 372 7.60 -7.88 -12.67
C ALA A 372 8.60 -9.03 -12.83
N ARG A 373 8.45 -9.88 -13.84
CA ARG A 373 9.38 -10.97 -14.17
C ARG A 373 10.80 -10.44 -14.37
N ILE A 374 10.96 -9.36 -15.10
CA ILE A 374 12.28 -8.73 -15.34
C ILE A 374 12.91 -8.28 -14.01
N ILE A 375 12.13 -7.60 -13.17
CA ILE A 375 12.62 -7.07 -11.88
C ILE A 375 12.98 -8.20 -10.92
N LEU A 376 12.09 -9.19 -10.73
CA LEU A 376 12.26 -10.28 -9.78
C LEU A 376 13.42 -11.22 -10.14
N ASN A 377 13.73 -11.38 -11.45
CA ASN A 377 14.90 -12.13 -11.90
C ASN A 377 16.22 -11.35 -11.81
N SER A 378 16.18 -10.05 -11.50
CA SER A 378 17.39 -9.26 -11.37
C SER A 378 18.20 -9.64 -10.11
N GLN A 379 19.52 -9.57 -10.21
CA GLN A 379 20.37 -9.77 -9.03
C GLN A 379 20.11 -8.71 -7.94
N ALA A 380 19.73 -7.48 -8.33
CA ALA A 380 19.42 -6.42 -7.38
C ALA A 380 18.28 -6.81 -6.44
N TYR A 381 17.20 -7.44 -6.96
CA TYR A 381 16.10 -7.95 -6.16
C TYR A 381 16.50 -9.15 -5.27
N GLN A 382 17.36 -10.03 -5.78
CA GLN A 382 17.71 -11.29 -5.12
C GLN A 382 18.86 -11.18 -4.09
N ARG A 383 19.40 -9.97 -3.85
CA ARG A 383 20.45 -9.76 -2.84
C ARG A 383 19.92 -9.89 -1.42
N SER A 384 20.83 -10.23 -0.51
CA SER A 384 20.57 -10.21 0.93
C SER A 384 20.28 -8.80 1.41
N THR A 385 19.30 -8.68 2.30
CA THR A 385 18.92 -7.43 2.96
C THR A 385 20.02 -6.97 3.90
N ASP A 386 20.38 -5.70 3.84
CA ASP A 386 21.24 -5.07 4.82
C ASP A 386 20.39 -4.45 5.94
N SER A 387 20.40 -5.10 7.11
CA SER A 387 19.61 -4.69 8.27
C SER A 387 20.07 -3.36 8.90
N THR A 388 21.25 -2.86 8.52
CA THR A 388 21.76 -1.56 8.99
C THR A 388 21.16 -0.38 8.24
N LEU A 389 20.59 -0.62 7.06
CA LEU A 389 19.94 0.39 6.25
C LEU A 389 18.51 0.65 6.74
N LYS A 390 18.14 1.91 6.89
CA LYS A 390 16.75 2.33 7.17
C LYS A 390 15.90 2.42 5.90
N LEU A 391 16.54 2.69 4.77
CA LEU A 391 15.91 2.80 3.44
C LEU A 391 16.81 2.09 2.42
N PRO A 392 16.24 1.55 1.33
CA PRO A 392 17.03 0.97 0.24
C PRO A 392 18.05 1.98 -0.29
N SER A 393 19.25 1.50 -0.58
CA SER A 393 20.28 2.31 -1.23
C SER A 393 19.73 2.91 -2.53
N PRO A 394 19.96 4.19 -2.83
CA PRO A 394 19.56 4.78 -4.12
C PRO A 394 20.28 4.11 -5.31
N LEU A 395 21.35 3.37 -5.07
CA LEU A 395 22.11 2.64 -6.07
C LEU A 395 21.74 1.14 -6.12
N TYR A 396 20.80 0.70 -5.32
CA TYR A 396 20.31 -0.69 -5.26
C TYR A 396 21.41 -1.73 -5.00
N THR A 397 22.44 -1.35 -4.25
CA THR A 397 23.57 -2.22 -3.87
C THR A 397 23.15 -3.32 -2.91
N SER A 398 22.16 -3.03 -2.09
CA SER A 398 21.54 -3.95 -1.15
C SER A 398 20.09 -3.52 -0.89
N PRO A 399 19.15 -4.46 -0.76
CA PRO A 399 17.83 -4.16 -0.20
C PRO A 399 17.96 -3.69 1.26
N ALA A 400 17.04 -2.83 1.71
CA ALA A 400 16.81 -2.56 3.12
C ALA A 400 15.62 -3.38 3.62
N PRO A 401 15.49 -3.60 4.94
CA PRO A 401 14.29 -4.19 5.50
C PRO A 401 13.08 -3.35 5.08
N ARG A 402 12.18 -3.96 4.29
CA ARG A 402 10.99 -3.29 3.81
C ARG A 402 9.80 -3.70 4.65
N ARG A 403 9.11 -2.71 5.22
CA ARG A 403 7.89 -2.99 5.94
C ARG A 403 6.81 -3.50 5.00
N LEU A 404 6.14 -4.57 5.43
CA LEU A 404 5.00 -5.14 4.71
C LEU A 404 3.79 -4.20 4.79
N TYR A 405 2.94 -4.23 3.76
CA TYR A 405 1.64 -3.58 3.82
C TYR A 405 0.74 -4.28 4.83
N ALA A 406 -0.18 -3.53 5.41
CA ALA A 406 -1.11 -4.05 6.41
C ALA A 406 -1.86 -5.30 5.94
N GLU A 407 -2.31 -5.32 4.68
CA GLU A 407 -2.98 -6.46 4.06
C GLU A 407 -2.05 -7.67 3.95
N GLN A 408 -0.78 -7.47 3.58
CA GLN A 408 0.21 -8.56 3.53
C GLN A 408 0.47 -9.15 4.92
N ILE A 409 0.52 -8.32 5.97
CA ILE A 409 0.70 -8.79 7.35
C ILE A 409 -0.48 -9.67 7.77
N VAL A 410 -1.70 -9.15 7.64
CA VAL A 410 -2.91 -9.88 8.06
C VAL A 410 -3.09 -11.15 7.25
N ASP A 411 -3.04 -11.06 5.91
CA ASP A 411 -3.22 -12.22 5.04
C ASP A 411 -2.14 -13.28 5.26
N SER A 412 -0.89 -12.86 5.53
CA SER A 412 0.21 -13.79 5.86
C SER A 412 -0.01 -14.50 7.18
N LEU A 413 -0.50 -13.80 8.21
CA LEU A 413 -0.79 -14.40 9.52
C LEU A 413 -1.88 -15.49 9.40
N PHE A 414 -2.96 -15.21 8.67
CA PHE A 414 -4.02 -16.20 8.43
C PHE A 414 -3.53 -17.36 7.57
N ALA A 415 -2.80 -17.09 6.49
CA ALA A 415 -2.27 -18.12 5.60
C ALA A 415 -1.28 -19.05 6.31
N ALA A 416 -0.30 -18.50 7.04
CA ALA A 416 0.71 -19.28 7.73
C ALA A 416 0.14 -20.12 8.87
N THR A 417 -0.81 -19.60 9.63
CA THR A 417 -1.51 -20.39 10.66
C THR A 417 -2.48 -21.38 10.05
N GLY A 418 -2.87 -21.22 8.78
CA GLY A 418 -3.90 -22.01 8.13
C GLY A 418 -5.29 -21.78 8.73
N LYS A 419 -5.49 -20.61 9.38
CA LYS A 419 -6.77 -20.24 9.97
C LYS A 419 -7.66 -19.61 8.90
N PRO A 420 -8.93 -20.07 8.74
CA PRO A 420 -9.84 -19.43 7.81
C PRO A 420 -10.22 -18.02 8.24
N PHE A 421 -10.51 -17.18 7.25
CA PHE A 421 -10.91 -15.77 7.46
C PHE A 421 -12.40 -15.70 7.82
N HIS A 422 -12.74 -16.07 9.07
CA HIS A 422 -14.13 -16.13 9.55
C HIS A 422 -14.65 -14.77 10.01
N THR A 423 -15.20 -13.98 9.09
CA THR A 423 -15.84 -12.70 9.37
C THR A 423 -17.31 -12.68 8.91
N GLU A 424 -18.02 -11.63 9.28
CA GLU A 424 -19.33 -11.33 8.72
C GLU A 424 -19.21 -10.94 7.25
N GLU A 425 -20.35 -10.86 6.53
CA GLU A 425 -20.40 -10.24 5.21
C GLU A 425 -20.20 -8.72 5.32
N VAL A 426 -19.44 -8.15 4.40
CA VAL A 426 -19.28 -6.69 4.26
C VAL A 426 -20.53 -6.14 3.57
N CYS A 427 -21.56 -5.87 4.34
CA CYS A 427 -22.86 -5.42 3.86
C CYS A 427 -23.38 -4.25 4.71
N LEU A 428 -23.88 -3.20 4.05
CA LEU A 428 -24.56 -2.09 4.72
C LEU A 428 -26.01 -2.42 5.09
N ASP A 429 -26.57 -3.46 4.51
CA ASP A 429 -27.97 -3.86 4.66
C ASP A 429 -28.06 -5.35 4.99
N ILE A 430 -27.59 -5.69 6.17
CA ILE A 430 -27.48 -7.07 6.64
C ILE A 430 -28.82 -7.80 6.73
N ASP A 431 -29.91 -7.07 6.92
CA ASP A 431 -31.28 -7.56 7.04
C ASP A 431 -32.11 -7.35 5.76
N ASN A 432 -31.49 -6.87 4.68
CA ASN A 432 -32.11 -6.66 3.36
C ASN A 432 -33.34 -5.74 3.40
N GLN A 433 -33.30 -4.71 4.23
CA GLN A 433 -34.39 -3.73 4.37
C GLN A 433 -34.23 -2.50 3.46
N ARG A 434 -33.05 -2.32 2.84
CA ARG A 434 -32.77 -1.20 1.95
C ARG A 434 -33.01 -1.56 0.48
N ASP A 435 -33.33 -0.56 -0.31
CA ASP A 435 -33.37 -0.68 -1.77
C ASP A 435 -31.96 -1.07 -2.29
N LEU A 436 -31.87 -2.00 -3.23
CA LEU A 436 -30.64 -2.50 -3.84
C LEU A 436 -29.69 -1.39 -4.32
N LYS A 437 -30.22 -0.27 -4.79
CA LYS A 437 -29.41 0.89 -5.21
C LYS A 437 -28.73 1.63 -4.03
N ASN A 438 -29.21 1.40 -2.81
CA ASN A 438 -28.73 2.05 -1.59
C ASN A 438 -28.02 1.05 -0.66
N SER A 439 -27.73 -0.16 -1.12
CA SER A 439 -27.02 -1.19 -0.37
C SER A 439 -25.67 -1.48 -1.00
N ILE A 440 -24.66 -1.68 -0.16
CA ILE A 440 -23.38 -2.28 -0.55
C ILE A 440 -23.34 -3.68 0.01
N ASN A 441 -23.17 -4.68 -0.84
CA ASN A 441 -22.82 -6.03 -0.43
C ASN A 441 -21.56 -6.45 -1.18
N MET A 442 -20.44 -6.50 -0.46
CA MET A 442 -19.12 -6.90 -0.97
C MET A 442 -18.86 -8.40 -0.75
N GLY A 443 -19.85 -9.13 -0.20
CA GLY A 443 -19.71 -10.53 0.12
C GLY A 443 -18.90 -10.81 1.39
N LYS A 444 -18.56 -12.08 1.59
CA LYS A 444 -17.77 -12.55 2.73
C LYS A 444 -16.28 -12.37 2.42
N PRO A 445 -15.56 -11.57 3.20
CA PRO A 445 -14.14 -11.38 2.95
C PRO A 445 -13.37 -12.70 3.12
N HIS A 446 -12.43 -12.94 2.24
CA HIS A 446 -11.44 -14.01 2.36
C HIS A 446 -10.00 -13.47 2.20
N ARG A 447 -9.89 -12.17 1.96
CA ARG A 447 -8.65 -11.39 1.88
C ARG A 447 -8.88 -9.99 2.42
N SER A 448 -7.84 -9.40 2.95
CA SER A 448 -7.89 -8.08 3.59
C SER A 448 -8.33 -6.95 2.65
N TRP A 449 -8.00 -7.03 1.36
CA TRP A 449 -8.40 -6.00 0.38
C TRP A 449 -9.93 -5.89 0.20
N MET A 450 -10.67 -6.94 0.54
CA MET A 450 -12.13 -6.94 0.45
C MET A 450 -12.80 -6.14 1.56
N LEU A 451 -12.05 -5.82 2.63
CA LEU A 451 -12.57 -5.02 3.73
C LEU A 451 -12.82 -3.57 3.31
N THR A 452 -13.85 -2.99 3.90
CA THR A 452 -14.27 -1.61 3.71
C THR A 452 -14.74 -1.05 5.05
N SER A 453 -15.64 -0.08 5.07
CA SER A 453 -16.23 0.39 6.32
C SER A 453 -16.84 -0.76 7.10
N THR A 454 -16.52 -0.81 8.38
CA THR A 454 -16.99 -1.84 9.30
C THR A 454 -18.32 -1.48 9.97
N SER A 455 -18.81 -0.30 9.70
CA SER A 455 -20.05 0.26 10.23
C SER A 455 -21.13 0.29 9.16
N ASN A 456 -22.36 -0.06 9.52
CA ASN A 456 -23.52 0.13 8.66
C ASN A 456 -23.79 1.62 8.42
N GLU A 457 -23.36 2.46 9.33
CA GLU A 457 -23.28 3.91 9.17
C GLU A 457 -22.01 4.43 9.83
N ARG A 458 -21.33 5.32 9.13
CA ARG A 458 -20.03 5.87 9.51
C ARG A 458 -20.00 6.46 10.92
N ASP A 459 -21.07 7.12 11.32
CA ASP A 459 -21.12 7.87 12.58
C ASP A 459 -21.77 7.07 13.73
N ARG A 460 -22.01 5.77 13.53
CA ARG A 460 -22.67 4.91 14.50
C ARG A 460 -21.86 3.66 14.81
N PRO A 461 -20.89 3.74 15.72
CA PRO A 461 -20.07 2.59 16.13
C PRO A 461 -20.89 1.37 16.58
N SER A 462 -22.12 1.61 17.10
CA SER A 462 -23.04 0.54 17.48
C SER A 462 -23.48 -0.37 16.34
N LEU A 463 -23.28 0.04 15.09
CA LEU A 463 -23.60 -0.75 13.90
C LEU A 463 -22.38 -1.43 13.28
N ALA A 464 -21.19 -1.30 13.87
CA ALA A 464 -20.00 -1.97 13.38
C ALA A 464 -20.15 -3.50 13.48
N LEU A 465 -19.52 -4.22 12.55
CA LEU A 465 -19.51 -5.67 12.50
C LEU A 465 -18.30 -6.19 13.30
N PRO A 466 -18.50 -6.92 14.43
CA PRO A 466 -17.45 -7.14 15.42
C PRO A 466 -16.23 -7.91 14.91
N ARG A 467 -16.40 -8.92 14.07
CA ARG A 467 -15.29 -9.72 13.54
C ARG A 467 -14.52 -8.94 12.46
N ILE A 468 -15.26 -8.27 11.56
CA ILE A 468 -14.65 -7.37 10.57
C ILE A 468 -13.89 -6.23 11.28
N GLN A 469 -14.48 -5.65 12.33
CA GLN A 469 -13.82 -4.59 13.11
C GLN A 469 -12.51 -5.07 13.70
N ALA A 470 -12.48 -6.28 14.27
CA ALA A 470 -11.25 -6.83 14.84
C ALA A 470 -10.11 -6.94 13.81
N VAL A 471 -10.42 -7.32 12.57
CA VAL A 471 -9.43 -7.36 11.48
C VAL A 471 -9.06 -5.95 11.02
N ALA A 472 -10.05 -5.07 10.86
CA ALA A 472 -9.82 -3.67 10.44
C ALA A 472 -8.97 -2.90 11.46
N ASP A 473 -9.07 -3.20 12.75
CA ASP A 473 -8.25 -2.60 13.80
C ASP A 473 -6.78 -2.99 13.63
N VAL A 474 -6.48 -4.26 13.30
CA VAL A 474 -5.11 -4.70 12.97
C VAL A 474 -4.61 -3.98 11.73
N LEU A 475 -5.39 -3.98 10.66
CA LEU A 475 -5.02 -3.28 9.42
C LEU A 475 -4.71 -1.81 9.67
N SER A 476 -5.57 -1.11 10.45
CA SER A 476 -5.40 0.31 10.76
C SER A 476 -4.15 0.58 11.59
N ALA A 477 -3.83 -0.28 12.56
CA ALA A 477 -2.60 -0.17 13.35
C ALA A 477 -1.34 -0.27 12.49
N PHE A 478 -1.42 -0.97 11.35
CA PHE A 478 -0.34 -1.13 10.38
C PHE A 478 -0.42 -0.19 9.16
N GLY A 479 -1.22 0.87 9.24
CA GLY A 479 -1.26 1.94 8.24
C GLY A 479 -2.25 1.73 7.09
N TRP A 480 -3.18 0.76 7.18
CA TRP A 480 -4.27 0.65 6.23
C TRP A 480 -5.19 1.88 6.27
N ARG A 481 -5.65 2.28 5.10
CA ARG A 481 -6.57 3.39 4.95
C ARG A 481 -7.94 2.89 4.52
N GLY A 482 -8.90 2.94 5.41
CA GLY A 482 -10.30 2.61 5.10
C GLY A 482 -11.00 3.64 4.20
N SER A 483 -10.46 4.86 4.13
CA SER A 483 -10.91 5.94 3.27
C SER A 483 -9.71 6.55 2.54
N ARG A 484 -9.76 6.59 1.21
CA ARG A 484 -8.68 7.03 0.33
C ARG A 484 -9.12 8.27 -0.44
N GLN A 485 -8.70 9.43 0.03
CA GLN A 485 -9.07 10.70 -0.62
C GLN A 485 -8.02 11.20 -1.61
N ASP A 486 -6.78 10.77 -1.44
CA ASP A 486 -5.63 11.18 -2.25
C ASP A 486 -4.99 9.97 -2.93
N PRO A 487 -4.50 10.10 -4.16
CA PRO A 487 -3.86 9.04 -4.93
C PRO A 487 -2.41 8.79 -4.48
N ILE A 488 -2.22 8.44 -3.22
CA ILE A 488 -0.91 8.23 -2.59
C ILE A 488 -0.73 6.74 -2.30
N SER A 489 0.25 6.11 -2.92
CA SER A 489 0.58 4.70 -2.69
C SER A 489 1.45 4.47 -1.46
N LYS A 490 2.21 5.47 -1.03
CA LYS A 490 3.02 5.39 0.17
C LYS A 490 2.15 5.54 1.41
N ARG A 491 2.15 4.52 2.25
CA ARG A 491 1.43 4.50 3.54
C ARG A 491 2.36 4.86 4.68
N ASP A 492 1.76 5.24 5.81
CA ASP A 492 2.51 5.41 7.05
C ASP A 492 3.13 4.08 7.49
N ALA A 493 4.44 4.08 7.64
CA ALA A 493 5.22 2.93 8.06
C ALA A 493 5.87 3.15 9.43
N ASP A 494 5.57 4.24 10.12
CA ASP A 494 6.18 4.56 11.39
C ASP A 494 5.78 3.54 12.48
N PRO A 495 6.74 3.06 13.26
CA PRO A 495 6.44 2.18 14.38
C PRO A 495 5.57 2.90 15.42
N ASN A 496 4.57 2.21 15.92
CA ASN A 496 3.74 2.72 17.03
C ASN A 496 3.43 1.61 18.04
N VAL A 497 3.06 1.99 19.24
CA VAL A 497 2.81 1.07 20.36
C VAL A 497 1.57 0.18 20.16
N LEU A 498 0.66 0.56 19.26
CA LEU A 498 -0.54 -0.22 18.98
C LEU A 498 -0.22 -1.50 18.22
N GLN A 499 0.82 -1.52 17.38
CA GLN A 499 1.17 -2.65 16.53
C GLN A 499 1.49 -3.92 17.33
N PRO A 500 2.46 -3.92 18.27
CA PRO A 500 2.69 -5.09 19.09
C PRO A 500 1.51 -5.37 20.04
N ALA A 501 0.85 -4.36 20.57
CA ALA A 501 -0.27 -4.54 21.49
C ALA A 501 -1.46 -5.26 20.84
N ILE A 502 -1.80 -4.92 19.59
CA ILE A 502 -2.95 -5.51 18.90
C ILE A 502 -2.68 -6.94 18.42
N LEU A 503 -1.43 -7.28 18.07
CA LEU A 503 -1.06 -8.65 17.73
C LEU A 503 -0.99 -9.55 18.96
N SER A 504 -0.44 -9.06 20.05
CA SER A 504 -0.24 -9.86 21.27
C SER A 504 -1.52 -10.04 22.11
N ASN A 505 -2.41 -9.04 22.13
CA ASN A 505 -3.57 -9.02 23.03
C ASN A 505 -4.91 -8.76 22.30
N GLY A 506 -4.89 -8.47 21.01
CA GLY A 506 -6.10 -8.19 20.22
C GLY A 506 -6.88 -9.46 19.90
N THR A 507 -8.12 -9.27 19.49
CA THR A 507 -9.05 -10.36 19.15
C THR A 507 -8.48 -11.27 18.06
N VAL A 508 -7.87 -10.71 17.02
CA VAL A 508 -7.22 -11.49 15.95
C VAL A 508 -6.06 -12.32 16.49
N GLY A 509 -5.23 -11.76 17.38
CA GLY A 509 -4.14 -12.49 18.04
C GLY A 509 -4.66 -13.73 18.77
N VAL A 510 -5.78 -13.61 19.48
CA VAL A 510 -6.44 -14.74 20.16
C VAL A 510 -6.91 -15.80 19.16
N TRP A 511 -7.48 -15.41 18.02
CA TRP A 511 -7.91 -16.37 16.99
C TRP A 511 -6.75 -17.16 16.40
N LEU A 512 -5.65 -16.46 16.11
CA LEU A 512 -4.48 -17.03 15.45
C LEU A 512 -3.61 -17.88 16.38
N THR A 513 -3.64 -17.63 17.68
CA THR A 513 -2.89 -18.42 18.66
C THR A 513 -3.67 -19.63 19.18
N ARG A 514 -5.00 -19.55 19.21
CA ARG A 514 -5.84 -20.65 19.71
C ARG A 514 -5.92 -21.79 18.72
N LEU A 515 -5.52 -22.97 19.16
CA LEU A 515 -5.59 -24.20 18.38
C LEU A 515 -7.02 -24.75 18.36
N SER A 516 -7.78 -24.39 17.35
CA SER A 516 -9.12 -24.91 17.04
C SER A 516 -9.03 -26.04 16.01
N ASP A 517 -10.13 -26.74 15.75
CA ASP A 517 -10.17 -27.84 14.79
C ASP A 517 -9.88 -27.43 13.35
N ASP A 518 -10.14 -26.17 13.01
CA ASP A 518 -9.90 -25.56 11.70
C ASP A 518 -8.54 -24.87 11.58
N HIS A 519 -7.66 -25.01 12.58
CA HIS A 519 -6.34 -24.37 12.58
C HIS A 519 -5.28 -25.27 11.94
N GLY A 520 -4.52 -24.74 10.96
CA GLY A 520 -3.52 -25.55 10.23
C GLY A 520 -2.39 -26.09 11.10
N VAL A 521 -2.03 -25.42 12.21
CA VAL A 521 -1.04 -25.94 13.17
C VAL A 521 -1.63 -27.06 14.02
N THR A 522 -2.95 -27.10 14.25
CA THR A 522 -3.61 -28.25 14.87
C THR A 522 -3.43 -29.49 14.01
N ALA A 523 -3.63 -29.38 12.70
CA ALA A 523 -3.41 -30.48 11.77
C ALA A 523 -1.95 -30.98 11.81
N LEU A 524 -0.98 -30.05 11.83
CA LEU A 524 0.44 -30.39 11.97
C LEU A 524 0.73 -31.10 13.31
N ALA A 525 0.16 -30.61 14.41
CA ALA A 525 0.36 -31.19 15.75
C ALA A 525 -0.26 -32.59 15.93
N LEU A 526 -1.24 -32.95 15.12
CA LEU A 526 -1.86 -34.28 15.12
C LEU A 526 -1.07 -35.32 14.34
N GLN A 527 -0.06 -34.96 13.56
CA GLN A 527 0.80 -35.88 12.85
C GLN A 527 1.74 -36.62 13.82
N GLU A 528 2.01 -37.93 13.52
CA GLU A 528 2.92 -38.74 14.33
C GLU A 528 4.37 -38.51 13.88
N GLU A 529 4.99 -37.44 14.40
CA GLU A 529 6.34 -37.08 14.06
C GLU A 529 7.21 -36.88 15.30
N SER A 530 8.52 -36.91 15.12
CA SER A 530 9.44 -36.52 16.20
C SER A 530 9.26 -35.08 16.60
N LEU A 531 9.49 -34.74 17.84
CA LEU A 531 9.40 -33.36 18.32
C LEU A 531 10.34 -32.42 17.55
N ASP A 532 11.53 -32.88 17.21
CA ASP A 532 12.52 -32.10 16.45
C ASP A 532 12.01 -31.77 15.05
N HIS A 533 11.39 -32.74 14.37
CA HIS A 533 10.81 -32.54 13.05
C HIS A 533 9.58 -31.62 13.15
N PHE A 534 8.73 -31.80 14.15
CA PHE A 534 7.58 -30.93 14.40
C PHE A 534 8.00 -29.46 14.55
N ILE A 535 9.06 -29.18 15.33
CA ILE A 535 9.57 -27.81 15.51
C ILE A 535 10.10 -27.26 14.19
N ASP A 536 10.85 -28.04 13.41
CA ASP A 536 11.37 -27.63 12.11
C ASP A 536 10.21 -27.27 11.15
N GLN A 537 9.16 -28.10 11.08
CA GLN A 537 7.97 -27.85 10.26
C GLN A 537 7.18 -26.63 10.74
N LEU A 538 7.09 -26.41 12.05
CA LEU A 538 6.42 -25.24 12.62
C LEU A 538 7.11 -23.93 12.19
N PHE A 539 8.45 -23.88 12.26
CA PHE A 539 9.22 -22.73 11.80
C PHE A 539 9.14 -22.52 10.30
N LEU A 540 9.21 -23.59 9.51
CA LEU A 540 9.02 -23.50 8.07
C LEU A 540 7.63 -22.97 7.72
N LYS A 541 6.58 -23.48 8.38
CA LYS A 541 5.19 -23.07 8.15
C LYS A 541 4.96 -21.62 8.49
N LEU A 542 5.46 -21.15 9.62
CA LEU A 542 5.19 -19.80 10.12
C LEU A 542 6.17 -18.77 9.56
N LEU A 543 7.46 -19.08 9.54
CA LEU A 543 8.53 -18.11 9.25
C LEU A 543 9.30 -18.40 7.96
N THR A 544 9.03 -19.53 7.29
CA THR A 544 9.74 -19.97 6.07
C THR A 544 11.26 -20.07 6.28
N ARG A 545 11.69 -20.43 7.47
CA ARG A 545 13.09 -20.67 7.84
C ARG A 545 13.19 -21.80 8.85
N LYS A 546 14.36 -22.37 9.00
CA LYS A 546 14.63 -23.27 10.10
C LYS A 546 14.83 -22.50 11.41
N PRO A 547 14.56 -23.11 12.57
CA PRO A 547 14.94 -22.53 13.86
C PRO A 547 16.47 -22.44 13.97
N THR A 548 16.97 -21.44 14.65
CA THR A 548 18.35 -21.42 15.14
C THR A 548 18.56 -22.50 16.20
N GLU A 549 19.81 -22.89 16.47
CA GLU A 549 20.12 -23.87 17.51
C GLU A 549 19.58 -23.45 18.89
N GLN A 550 19.61 -22.16 19.17
CA GLN A 550 19.07 -21.61 20.42
C GLN A 550 17.56 -21.71 20.49
N GLU A 551 16.85 -21.34 19.41
CA GLU A 551 15.38 -21.46 19.30
C GLU A 551 14.99 -22.95 19.39
N LYS A 552 15.64 -23.82 18.64
CA LYS A 552 15.36 -25.27 18.64
C LYS A 552 15.48 -25.85 20.05
N LYS A 553 16.56 -25.55 20.76
CA LYS A 553 16.76 -25.99 22.13
C LYS A 553 15.67 -25.47 23.08
N ALA A 554 15.33 -24.20 23.00
CA ALA A 554 14.32 -23.58 23.85
C ALA A 554 12.92 -24.19 23.62
N TYR A 555 12.50 -24.33 22.37
CA TYR A 555 11.19 -24.89 22.04
C TYR A 555 11.11 -26.40 22.26
N THR A 556 12.20 -27.14 22.05
CA THR A 556 12.27 -28.56 22.43
C THR A 556 12.08 -28.73 23.93
N GLN A 557 12.77 -27.92 24.75
CA GLN A 557 12.62 -27.97 26.20
C GLN A 557 11.17 -27.66 26.63
N HIS A 558 10.52 -26.68 26.02
CA HIS A 558 9.16 -26.25 26.36
C HIS A 558 8.08 -27.24 25.94
N LEU A 559 8.23 -27.91 24.79
CA LEU A 559 7.23 -28.80 24.20
C LEU A 559 7.46 -30.30 24.48
N SER A 560 8.61 -30.69 25.05
CA SER A 560 8.96 -32.10 25.26
C SER A 560 8.02 -32.82 26.22
N GLU A 561 7.64 -32.14 27.31
CA GLU A 561 6.72 -32.70 28.28
C GLU A 561 5.32 -32.83 27.70
N GLY A 562 4.80 -34.06 27.67
CA GLY A 562 3.48 -34.39 27.14
C GLY A 562 3.40 -34.55 25.63
N PHE A 563 4.50 -34.37 24.88
CA PHE A 563 4.49 -34.52 23.42
C PHE A 563 4.01 -35.91 22.96
N ALA A 564 4.52 -36.98 23.60
CA ALA A 564 4.15 -38.36 23.24
C ALA A 564 2.67 -38.67 23.53
N SER A 565 2.07 -38.00 24.49
CA SER A 565 0.66 -38.17 24.91
C SER A 565 -0.25 -37.03 24.49
N ARG A 566 0.19 -36.20 23.54
CA ARG A 566 -0.54 -34.99 23.12
C ARG A 566 -1.86 -35.29 22.42
N ILE A 567 -1.96 -36.41 21.72
CA ILE A 567 -3.16 -36.78 20.97
C ILE A 567 -4.16 -37.47 21.88
N VAL A 568 -5.36 -36.89 21.96
CA VAL A 568 -6.47 -37.49 22.72
C VAL A 568 -7.13 -38.56 21.86
N PRO A 569 -7.31 -39.79 22.37
CA PRO A 569 -8.02 -40.87 21.66
C PRO A 569 -9.42 -40.43 21.25
N ALA A 570 -9.86 -40.83 20.06
CA ALA A 570 -11.19 -40.45 19.55
C ALA A 570 -12.34 -40.89 20.45
N SER A 571 -12.17 -42.01 21.21
CA SER A 571 -13.12 -42.48 22.21
C SER A 571 -13.36 -41.50 23.36
N ASP A 572 -12.38 -40.69 23.68
CA ASP A 572 -12.37 -39.79 24.84
C ASP A 572 -12.83 -38.38 24.47
N ILE A 573 -12.98 -38.10 23.16
CA ILE A 573 -13.44 -36.81 22.65
C ILE A 573 -14.96 -36.72 22.78
N ARG A 574 -15.43 -35.78 23.61
CA ARG A 574 -16.88 -35.48 23.67
C ARG A 574 -17.26 -34.64 22.43
N PRO A 575 -18.30 -35.08 21.68
CA PRO A 575 -18.79 -34.26 20.56
C PRO A 575 -19.22 -32.90 21.04
N LEU A 576 -18.82 -31.86 20.32
CA LEU A 576 -19.38 -30.52 20.53
C LEU A 576 -20.90 -30.58 20.26
N PRO A 577 -21.71 -29.82 21.00
CA PRO A 577 -23.13 -29.71 20.71
C PRO A 577 -23.29 -29.19 19.27
N ALA A 578 -24.23 -29.77 18.55
CA ALA A 578 -24.54 -29.33 17.19
C ALA A 578 -24.84 -27.81 17.21
N PRO A 579 -24.32 -27.03 16.24
CA PRO A 579 -24.62 -25.61 16.16
C PRO A 579 -26.15 -25.41 16.06
N THR A 580 -26.67 -24.55 16.90
CA THR A 580 -28.08 -24.17 16.81
C THR A 580 -28.35 -23.54 15.45
N ARG A 581 -29.39 -23.98 14.75
CA ARG A 581 -29.81 -23.44 13.44
C ARG A 581 -30.51 -22.07 13.57
N GLU A 582 -30.41 -21.42 14.71
CA GLU A 582 -30.96 -20.08 14.87
C GLU A 582 -30.17 -19.09 14.00
N ARG A 583 -30.89 -18.31 13.20
CA ARG A 583 -30.29 -17.23 12.41
C ARG A 583 -29.68 -16.23 13.38
N GLU A 584 -28.39 -15.94 13.20
CA GLU A 584 -27.73 -14.91 13.99
C GLU A 584 -28.51 -13.59 13.87
N LYS A 585 -28.84 -13.00 15.02
CA LYS A 585 -29.42 -11.67 15.06
C LYS A 585 -28.30 -10.66 14.91
N TYR A 586 -28.46 -9.69 14.01
CA TYR A 586 -27.52 -8.59 13.83
C TYR A 586 -28.18 -7.26 14.17
N VAL A 587 -27.38 -6.34 14.69
CA VAL A 587 -27.82 -4.94 14.84
C VAL A 587 -27.53 -4.23 13.53
N SER A 588 -28.60 -3.74 12.91
CA SER A 588 -28.57 -3.04 11.62
C SER A 588 -29.18 -1.65 11.76
N TRP A 589 -29.22 -0.91 10.66
CA TRP A 589 -29.91 0.38 10.60
C TRP A 589 -31.41 0.28 10.92
N SER A 590 -32.04 -0.82 10.55
CA SER A 590 -33.48 -0.99 10.75
C SER A 590 -33.88 -1.29 12.20
N ASN A 591 -33.00 -1.88 13.00
CA ASN A 591 -33.31 -2.37 14.35
C ASN A 591 -32.41 -1.81 15.48
N HIS A 592 -31.51 -0.86 15.18
CA HIS A 592 -30.54 -0.36 16.17
C HIS A 592 -31.18 0.39 17.36
N LEU A 593 -32.43 0.80 17.24
CA LEU A 593 -33.21 1.45 18.29
C LEU A 593 -34.06 0.48 19.10
N ASP A 594 -34.09 -0.79 18.75
CA ASP A 594 -34.79 -1.81 19.51
C ASP A 594 -34.21 -1.99 20.91
N GLY A 595 -35.03 -2.27 21.89
CA GLY A 595 -34.61 -2.44 23.28
C GLY A 595 -33.55 -3.55 23.47
N GLU A 596 -33.53 -4.56 22.59
CA GLU A 596 -32.56 -5.66 22.62
C GLU A 596 -31.25 -5.36 21.88
N ALA A 597 -31.17 -4.30 21.09
CA ALA A 597 -30.03 -4.04 20.19
C ALA A 597 -28.68 -4.02 20.94
N THR A 598 -28.62 -3.37 22.09
CA THR A 598 -27.38 -3.35 22.92
C THR A 598 -27.00 -4.73 23.41
N THR A 599 -27.97 -5.54 23.84
CA THR A 599 -27.72 -6.92 24.34
C THR A 599 -27.21 -7.81 23.21
N VAL A 600 -27.84 -7.75 22.02
CA VAL A 600 -27.42 -8.47 20.82
C VAL A 600 -26.00 -8.08 20.45
N ARG A 601 -25.70 -6.78 20.44
CA ARG A 601 -24.36 -6.25 20.13
C ARG A 601 -23.31 -6.76 21.10
N MET A 602 -23.54 -6.68 22.38
CA MET A 602 -22.63 -7.17 23.41
C MET A 602 -22.37 -8.68 23.29
N ALA A 603 -23.41 -9.45 22.96
CA ALA A 603 -23.28 -10.89 22.72
C ALA A 603 -22.39 -11.18 21.49
N GLN A 604 -22.57 -10.45 20.40
CA GLN A 604 -21.76 -10.58 19.20
C GLN A 604 -20.29 -10.20 19.43
N GLU A 605 -20.04 -9.12 20.15
CA GLU A 605 -18.67 -8.73 20.52
C GLU A 605 -17.99 -9.76 21.42
N ALA A 606 -18.72 -10.32 22.39
CA ALA A 606 -18.22 -11.37 23.25
C ALA A 606 -17.92 -12.65 22.44
N ALA A 607 -18.80 -13.03 21.52
CA ALA A 607 -18.58 -14.16 20.63
C ALA A 607 -17.36 -13.94 19.69
N ALA A 608 -17.23 -12.76 19.12
CA ALA A 608 -16.08 -12.39 18.31
C ALA A 608 -14.76 -12.48 19.11
N ARG A 609 -14.71 -11.91 20.31
CA ARG A 609 -13.53 -12.01 21.19
C ARG A 609 -13.19 -13.43 21.58
N LYS A 610 -14.22 -14.26 21.83
CA LYS A 610 -14.02 -15.67 22.17
C LYS A 610 -13.44 -16.47 21.01
N GLY A 611 -13.83 -16.17 19.78
CA GLY A 611 -13.43 -16.92 18.60
C GLY A 611 -13.87 -18.40 18.63
N GLU A 612 -13.24 -19.21 17.77
CA GLU A 612 -13.54 -20.64 17.70
C GLU A 612 -13.09 -21.39 18.96
N PRO A 613 -13.79 -22.44 19.36
CA PRO A 613 -13.42 -23.23 20.54
C PRO A 613 -12.07 -23.94 20.32
N PRO A 614 -11.28 -24.13 21.38
CA PRO A 614 -10.04 -24.88 21.29
C PRO A 614 -10.34 -26.36 20.96
N THR A 615 -9.44 -27.00 20.19
CA THR A 615 -9.59 -28.40 19.81
C THR A 615 -9.59 -29.33 21.03
N ALA A 616 -10.49 -30.30 21.01
CA ALA A 616 -10.50 -31.39 21.98
C ALA A 616 -9.57 -32.55 21.59
N LYS A 617 -8.97 -32.53 20.38
CA LYS A 617 -8.10 -33.60 19.86
C LYS A 617 -6.70 -33.58 20.45
N LEU A 618 -6.32 -32.47 21.11
CA LEU A 618 -5.04 -32.32 21.77
C LEU A 618 -5.23 -32.24 23.28
N ASN A 619 -4.30 -32.85 24.02
CA ASN A 619 -4.23 -32.71 25.47
C ASN A 619 -4.15 -31.24 25.84
N THR A 620 -4.96 -30.81 26.82
CA THR A 620 -5.11 -29.40 27.16
C THR A 620 -3.80 -28.74 27.63
N GLU A 621 -3.00 -29.43 28.45
CA GLU A 621 -1.74 -28.86 28.97
C GLU A 621 -0.72 -28.70 27.85
N TRP A 622 -0.57 -29.71 26.99
CA TRP A 622 0.36 -29.63 25.87
C TRP A 622 -0.13 -28.63 24.81
N ARG A 623 -1.43 -28.58 24.54
CA ARG A 623 -2.02 -27.58 23.66
C ARG A 623 -1.73 -26.16 24.13
N ASN A 624 -1.90 -25.85 25.41
CA ASN A 624 -1.63 -24.54 25.97
C ASN A 624 -0.15 -24.16 25.78
N ARG A 625 0.79 -25.10 26.00
CA ARG A 625 2.22 -24.86 25.72
C ARG A 625 2.48 -24.54 24.25
N LEU A 626 1.82 -25.22 23.32
CA LEU A 626 1.95 -24.92 21.89
C LEU A 626 1.31 -23.57 21.53
N GLU A 627 0.20 -23.19 22.16
CA GLU A 627 -0.42 -21.88 22.02
C GLU A 627 0.53 -20.75 22.50
N ASP A 628 1.30 -20.97 23.58
CA ASP A 628 2.36 -20.04 24.04
C ASP A 628 3.48 -19.91 23.00
N VAL A 629 3.91 -21.01 22.37
CA VAL A 629 4.90 -21.00 21.30
C VAL A 629 4.36 -20.22 20.08
N LEU A 630 3.12 -20.48 19.68
CA LEU A 630 2.47 -19.73 18.60
C LEU A 630 2.41 -18.24 18.90
N TRP A 631 2.02 -17.88 20.12
CA TRP A 631 2.00 -16.48 20.54
C TRP A 631 3.38 -15.84 20.38
N ALA A 632 4.44 -16.51 20.82
CA ALA A 632 5.81 -16.00 20.69
C ALA A 632 6.23 -15.84 19.21
N LEU A 633 5.96 -16.83 18.37
CA LEU A 633 6.34 -16.80 16.96
C LEU A 633 5.51 -15.80 16.15
N LEU A 634 4.22 -15.63 16.44
CA LEU A 634 3.34 -14.66 15.76
C LEU A 634 3.62 -13.20 16.16
N ASN A 635 4.34 -12.98 17.24
CA ASN A 635 4.81 -11.65 17.65
C ASN A 635 6.28 -11.38 17.23
N ALA A 636 6.87 -12.25 16.43
CA ALA A 636 8.22 -12.05 15.90
C ALA A 636 8.28 -10.89 14.88
N PRO A 637 9.39 -10.13 14.83
CA PRO A 637 9.55 -9.00 13.90
C PRO A 637 9.42 -9.40 12.42
N GLU A 638 9.69 -10.65 12.07
CA GLU A 638 9.60 -11.20 10.71
C GLU A 638 8.19 -11.06 10.09
N TRP A 639 7.16 -10.83 10.89
CA TRP A 639 5.81 -10.57 10.39
C TRP A 639 5.59 -9.15 9.87
N ALA A 640 6.42 -8.22 10.30
CA ALA A 640 6.29 -6.82 9.92
C ALA A 640 7.18 -6.44 8.72
N PHE A 641 8.19 -7.25 8.40
CA PHE A 641 9.19 -6.91 7.39
C PHE A 641 9.39 -8.02 6.35
N SER A 642 9.62 -7.60 5.11
CA SER A 642 10.12 -8.48 4.05
C SER A 642 11.61 -8.77 4.34
N PRO A 643 12.02 -10.05 4.29
CA PRO A 643 13.40 -10.45 4.54
C PRO A 643 14.37 -9.94 3.50
#